data_e4d1406ffd48ef8e051a49f82c82a80c
#
_entry.id   e4d1406ffd48ef8e051a49f82c82a80c
#
_cell.length_a   1.000
_cell.length_b   1.000
_cell.length_c   1.000
_cell.angle_alpha   90.00
_cell.angle_beta   90.00
_cell.angle_gamma   90.00
#
_symmetry.space_group_name_H-M   'P 1'
#
loop_
_entity.id
_entity.type
_entity.pdbx_description
1 polymer ?
#
loop_
_entity_poly.entity_id
_entity_poly.type
_entity_poly.pdbx_seq_one_letter_code
_entity_poly.pdbx_strand_id
1 'polypeptide(L)'
;MKKILLFIAVLIQLSAVQAADRFVTFKPVADALPLATATVSFSDQDYEAVKIAVANLQADFQRVGLSLTAGTSAEGTSILVGTLGKNPAIDRLKLKDLKGKREKFIITNVGNQIVIAGSDRRGTVYGIYELSSQLGVSPWYWWADAPVTKRENAWFMKGTYTDGEPAVDFRGLFLNDEAPCLTSWVKNTFGTGYGDHRFYEKVFELILRLKGNMLWPAMWSWAFYADDPENGKTADRMGVIMGTSHHEPMARNHQEYARRRKEWGAWNYRANKENLDRFFREGIERMKDTEDMVTIGMRGDGDEAMSDKTDVDLMRSIVDNQRRIIKEVTGRPANKTTQVWALYKEVQDYYDAGFRVPDDVIMLVCDDNWGNIRRVPVTPQEKKHPGGWGIYYHVDYVGAPRNTKWINVTQTQQMFEQLSLAYDHGIQRMWILNVGDLKPMEYPIQLFMDMAWNPKTFTMQDVTRHTTLFFRRTLGCKQAKEVADIYNRNCQYMGRVTPEMLDASTYNVETGEWRQVADDYARLERRALRLYDSIPAEGRDFYRQLVLFPVQAMANLYDMYYAQAMNQYLAKAGSPDANEWAAEVSRCFKRDSLLCLHYNKVMSGGKWDGFMTQKHIGYRSWNDNFRHDMLPRTTTVADDAPAGYTFAASAGYVSIEAEHYYSAQASAGTQWSVYPYYGRTRSAVALTPYTQPVGDAALTYRFTMPAGVKKATVHVVTKSTLDFLNVGGHEYTVSLDGSEPQTVNMNKTLVDRQPYMYSDFYPAVARRVIEKTVDVSVDKDGDHELTIRPRHPGIVFEKIVVDFGGYKPSYLWMDESPYKR
;
A
#
# COMPACT_ATOMS: atom_id res chain seq x y z
N MET A 1 -1.54 13.97 47.65
CA MET A 1 -2.63 14.75 47.04
C MET A 1 -2.29 15.40 45.70
N LYS A 2 -1.16 16.16 45.53
CA LYS A 2 -0.84 16.77 44.22
C LYS A 2 -0.61 15.77 43.06
N LYS A 3 -0.05 14.59 43.31
CA LYS A 3 0.14 13.55 42.29
C LYS A 3 -1.14 12.83 41.89
N ILE A 4 -2.11 12.71 42.80
CA ILE A 4 -3.45 12.13 42.53
C ILE A 4 -4.31 13.11 41.74
N LEU A 5 -4.21 14.41 42.02
CA LEU A 5 -4.87 15.46 41.25
C LEU A 5 -4.36 15.59 39.83
N LEU A 6 -3.05 15.36 39.61
CA LEU A 6 -2.45 15.37 38.29
C LEU A 6 -2.90 14.14 37.47
N PHE A 7 -3.02 12.97 38.11
CA PHE A 7 -3.50 11.74 37.46
C PHE A 7 -5.00 11.81 37.10
N ILE A 8 -5.80 12.45 37.98
CA ILE A 8 -7.24 12.69 37.71
C ILE A 8 -7.41 13.76 36.63
N ALA A 9 -6.57 14.80 36.57
CA ALA A 9 -6.59 15.80 35.51
C ALA A 9 -6.18 15.23 34.15
N VAL A 10 -5.19 14.31 34.09
CA VAL A 10 -4.78 13.60 32.90
C VAL A 10 -5.86 12.58 32.46
N LEU A 11 -6.51 11.90 33.38
CA LEU A 11 -7.63 11.00 33.10
C LEU A 11 -8.90 11.76 32.61
N ILE A 12 -9.15 12.98 33.15
CA ILE A 12 -10.26 13.82 32.70
C ILE A 12 -9.94 14.43 31.31
N GLN A 13 -8.70 14.79 31.02
CA GLN A 13 -8.31 15.21 29.66
C GLN A 13 -8.36 14.07 28.64
N LEU A 14 -7.99 12.84 29.04
CA LEU A 14 -8.13 11.65 28.19
C LEU A 14 -9.61 11.24 27.94
N SER A 15 -10.50 11.51 28.90
CA SER A 15 -11.94 11.27 28.74
C SER A 15 -12.64 12.41 27.97
N ALA A 16 -12.15 13.66 28.07
CA ALA A 16 -12.71 14.80 27.34
C ALA A 16 -12.45 14.73 25.82
N VAL A 17 -11.32 14.18 25.38
CA VAL A 17 -11.01 13.96 23.95
C VAL A 17 -11.86 12.82 23.34
N GLN A 18 -12.44 11.94 24.13
CA GLN A 18 -13.32 10.86 23.63
C GLN A 18 -14.81 11.25 23.55
N ALA A 19 -15.24 12.32 24.18
CA ALA A 19 -16.65 12.69 24.30
C ALA A 19 -17.05 13.93 23.46
N ALA A 20 -16.10 14.65 22.86
CA ALA A 20 -16.39 15.96 22.27
C ALA A 20 -16.99 15.95 20.85
N ASP A 21 -17.09 14.78 20.15
CA ASP A 21 -17.29 14.80 18.69
C ASP A 21 -18.59 14.17 18.19
N ARG A 22 -19.56 13.81 19.03
CA ARG A 22 -20.84 13.30 18.56
C ARG A 22 -21.99 14.20 19.01
N PHE A 23 -22.53 14.96 18.07
CA PHE A 23 -23.78 15.71 18.28
C PHE A 23 -25.02 14.93 17.78
N VAL A 24 -24.84 13.75 17.18
CA VAL A 24 -25.92 12.81 16.84
C VAL A 24 -25.78 11.54 17.65
N THR A 25 -26.88 11.07 18.23
CA THR A 25 -26.95 9.79 18.94
C THR A 25 -28.09 8.95 18.39
N PHE A 26 -27.94 7.62 18.45
CA PHE A 26 -28.98 6.66 18.04
C PHE A 26 -29.72 6.04 19.24
N LYS A 27 -29.51 6.61 20.42
CA LYS A 27 -30.27 6.25 21.64
C LYS A 27 -30.99 7.50 22.14
N PRO A 28 -32.21 7.37 22.65
CA PRO A 28 -32.94 8.49 23.26
C PRO A 28 -32.10 9.14 24.37
N VAL A 29 -31.97 10.45 24.31
CA VAL A 29 -31.31 11.27 25.33
C VAL A 29 -32.31 12.38 25.73
N ALA A 30 -32.40 12.65 27.00
CA ALA A 30 -33.25 13.76 27.50
C ALA A 30 -32.82 15.06 26.83
N ASP A 31 -33.76 15.86 26.42
CA ASP A 31 -33.56 17.17 25.81
C ASP A 31 -32.97 17.19 24.38
N ALA A 32 -32.66 16.03 23.78
CA ALA A 32 -32.19 15.92 22.40
C ALA A 32 -33.35 16.08 21.39
N LEU A 33 -33.05 16.58 20.21
CA LEU A 33 -34.03 16.80 19.15
C LEU A 33 -34.15 15.54 18.26
N PRO A 34 -35.36 14.96 18.08
CA PRO A 34 -35.53 13.78 17.25
C PRO A 34 -35.34 14.12 15.76
N LEU A 35 -34.65 13.21 15.02
CA LEU A 35 -34.35 13.35 13.61
C LEU A 35 -35.07 12.34 12.71
N ALA A 36 -35.95 11.49 13.27
CA ALA A 36 -36.68 10.47 12.50
C ALA A 36 -37.47 11.07 11.34
N THR A 37 -38.13 12.18 11.61
CA THR A 37 -38.78 13.02 10.62
C THR A 37 -38.40 14.48 10.92
N ALA A 38 -37.75 15.13 9.99
CA ALA A 38 -37.32 16.51 10.13
C ALA A 38 -37.66 17.31 8.85
N THR A 39 -37.67 18.62 8.96
CA THR A 39 -37.76 19.52 7.80
C THR A 39 -36.48 20.31 7.64
N VAL A 40 -36.14 20.69 6.41
CA VAL A 40 -35.00 21.55 6.11
C VAL A 40 -35.45 22.79 5.34
N SER A 41 -34.94 23.93 5.77
CA SER A 41 -35.16 25.22 5.12
C SER A 41 -33.84 25.93 4.82
N PHE A 42 -33.75 26.58 3.69
CA PHE A 42 -32.62 27.40 3.23
C PHE A 42 -33.11 28.52 2.35
N SER A 43 -32.27 29.50 2.04
CA SER A 43 -32.62 30.64 1.17
C SER A 43 -32.37 30.30 -0.29
N ASP A 44 -33.28 30.68 -1.18
CA ASP A 44 -33.08 30.59 -2.62
C ASP A 44 -31.94 31.50 -3.11
N GLN A 45 -31.54 32.50 -2.32
CA GLN A 45 -30.41 33.39 -2.59
C GLN A 45 -29.07 32.83 -2.15
N ASP A 46 -29.05 31.65 -1.48
CA ASP A 46 -27.80 30.99 -1.09
C ASP A 46 -27.12 30.37 -2.30
N TYR A 47 -25.87 30.00 -2.14
CA TYR A 47 -25.07 29.41 -3.20
C TYR A 47 -25.65 28.09 -3.70
N GLU A 48 -25.49 27.82 -5.00
CA GLU A 48 -25.94 26.56 -5.59
C GLU A 48 -25.31 25.34 -4.92
N ALA A 49 -24.04 25.44 -4.49
CA ALA A 49 -23.35 24.41 -3.73
C ALA A 49 -24.09 24.02 -2.44
N VAL A 50 -24.71 24.98 -1.77
CA VAL A 50 -25.51 24.74 -0.55
C VAL A 50 -26.78 23.96 -0.86
N LYS A 51 -27.46 24.32 -1.95
CA LYS A 51 -28.67 23.61 -2.42
C LYS A 51 -28.38 22.16 -2.80
N ILE A 52 -27.28 21.95 -3.54
CA ILE A 52 -26.79 20.59 -3.89
C ILE A 52 -26.47 19.79 -2.62
N ALA A 53 -25.75 20.38 -1.67
CA ALA A 53 -25.41 19.72 -0.41
C ALA A 53 -26.65 19.39 0.44
N VAL A 54 -27.68 20.25 0.44
CA VAL A 54 -28.96 19.98 1.12
C VAL A 54 -29.69 18.81 0.44
N ALA A 55 -29.71 18.76 -0.89
CA ALA A 55 -30.29 17.62 -1.61
C ALA A 55 -29.55 16.30 -1.28
N ASN A 56 -28.22 16.35 -1.20
CA ASN A 56 -27.42 15.21 -0.76
C ASN A 56 -27.75 14.82 0.70
N LEU A 57 -27.94 15.79 1.61
CA LEU A 57 -28.34 15.51 2.99
C LEU A 57 -29.71 14.81 3.06
N GLN A 58 -30.67 15.24 2.24
CA GLN A 58 -31.98 14.57 2.14
C GLN A 58 -31.84 13.13 1.69
N ALA A 59 -31.00 12.88 0.69
CA ALA A 59 -30.67 11.52 0.25
C ALA A 59 -29.95 10.72 1.35
N ASP A 60 -29.10 11.34 2.15
CA ASP A 60 -28.39 10.71 3.25
C ASP A 60 -29.35 10.31 4.38
N PHE A 61 -30.33 11.14 4.70
CA PHE A 61 -31.41 10.79 5.63
C PHE A 61 -32.15 9.52 5.14
N GLN A 62 -32.52 9.47 3.87
CA GLN A 62 -33.13 8.27 3.27
C GLN A 62 -32.24 7.02 3.33
N ARG A 63 -30.92 7.21 3.10
CA ARG A 63 -29.93 6.11 3.19
C ARG A 63 -29.93 5.51 4.58
N VAL A 64 -30.01 6.32 5.63
CA VAL A 64 -30.04 5.84 7.02
C VAL A 64 -31.44 5.44 7.50
N GLY A 65 -32.48 5.55 6.68
CA GLY A 65 -33.85 5.17 7.02
C GLY A 65 -34.68 6.27 7.68
N LEU A 66 -34.18 7.52 7.68
CA LEU A 66 -34.86 8.69 8.24
C LEU A 66 -35.50 9.54 7.12
N SER A 67 -36.28 10.54 7.49
CA SER A 67 -36.93 11.45 6.53
C SER A 67 -36.52 12.91 6.76
N LEU A 68 -36.11 13.59 5.68
CA LEU A 68 -35.84 15.04 5.68
C LEU A 68 -36.56 15.65 4.49
N THR A 69 -37.59 16.46 4.73
CA THR A 69 -38.38 17.11 3.70
C THR A 69 -38.11 18.60 3.64
N ALA A 70 -38.18 19.20 2.44
CA ALA A 70 -38.06 20.64 2.30
C ALA A 70 -39.26 21.35 2.91
N GLY A 71 -39.02 22.44 3.63
CA GLY A 71 -40.06 23.29 4.22
C GLY A 71 -39.77 23.67 5.66
N THR A 72 -40.76 24.35 6.27
CA THR A 72 -40.76 24.68 7.70
C THR A 72 -41.94 23.99 8.37
N SER A 73 -41.69 23.34 9.53
CA SER A 73 -42.74 22.77 10.32
C SER A 73 -42.87 23.51 11.63
N ALA A 74 -44.11 23.74 12.07
CA ALA A 74 -44.37 24.25 13.39
C ALA A 74 -44.28 23.15 14.47
N GLU A 75 -44.43 21.90 14.07
CA GLU A 75 -44.38 20.72 14.93
C GLU A 75 -43.20 19.84 14.48
N GLY A 76 -42.33 19.43 15.41
CA GLY A 76 -41.19 18.57 15.14
C GLY A 76 -39.86 19.33 15.03
N THR A 77 -38.79 18.64 14.62
CA THR A 77 -37.46 19.18 14.45
C THR A 77 -37.32 19.84 13.04
N SER A 78 -36.87 21.09 12.99
CA SER A 78 -36.52 21.76 11.76
C SER A 78 -35.02 22.03 11.69
N ILE A 79 -34.46 22.01 10.49
CA ILE A 79 -33.05 22.33 10.19
C ILE A 79 -33.01 23.59 9.34
N LEU A 80 -32.43 24.64 9.84
CA LEU A 80 -32.16 25.87 9.09
C LEU A 80 -30.72 25.81 8.58
N VAL A 81 -30.55 25.89 7.28
CA VAL A 81 -29.23 25.87 6.64
C VAL A 81 -28.99 27.21 5.97
N GLY A 82 -27.77 27.76 6.08
CA GLY A 82 -27.44 28.92 5.29
C GLY A 82 -26.04 29.50 5.51
N THR A 83 -25.66 30.33 4.55
CA THR A 83 -24.38 31.05 4.53
C THR A 83 -24.56 32.46 5.09
N LEU A 84 -23.61 32.89 5.90
CA LEU A 84 -23.58 34.27 6.42
C LEU A 84 -23.58 35.29 5.26
N GLY A 85 -24.48 36.26 5.34
CA GLY A 85 -24.68 37.29 4.27
C GLY A 85 -25.48 36.79 3.06
N LYS A 86 -25.97 35.55 3.04
CA LYS A 86 -26.82 35.00 1.96
C LYS A 86 -28.19 34.51 2.47
N ASN A 87 -28.31 34.33 3.76
CA ASN A 87 -29.57 33.92 4.38
C ASN A 87 -29.94 34.86 5.52
N PRO A 88 -30.97 35.72 5.37
CA PRO A 88 -31.38 36.68 6.39
C PRO A 88 -31.78 36.02 7.74
N ALA A 89 -32.23 34.79 7.73
CA ALA A 89 -32.53 34.05 8.97
C ALA A 89 -31.24 33.72 9.75
N ILE A 90 -30.18 33.36 9.04
CA ILE A 90 -28.85 33.14 9.63
C ILE A 90 -28.25 34.43 10.15
N ASP A 91 -28.35 35.52 9.37
CA ASP A 91 -27.79 36.84 9.74
C ASP A 91 -28.41 37.39 11.03
N ARG A 92 -29.70 37.14 11.25
CA ARG A 92 -30.41 37.54 12.48
C ARG A 92 -29.89 36.84 13.73
N LEU A 93 -29.28 35.65 13.59
CA LEU A 93 -28.72 34.90 14.72
C LEU A 93 -27.42 35.51 15.25
N LYS A 94 -26.79 36.44 14.49
CA LYS A 94 -25.58 37.19 14.88
C LYS A 94 -24.44 36.29 15.34
N LEU A 95 -24.17 35.21 14.60
CA LEU A 95 -23.12 34.21 14.87
C LEU A 95 -21.74 34.86 14.66
N LYS A 96 -21.23 35.57 15.67
CA LYS A 96 -19.99 36.38 15.60
C LYS A 96 -18.76 35.53 15.21
N ASP A 97 -18.75 34.26 15.64
CA ASP A 97 -17.63 33.35 15.40
C ASP A 97 -17.46 32.91 13.94
N LEU A 98 -18.39 33.25 13.05
CA LEU A 98 -18.29 33.02 11.62
C LEU A 98 -17.76 34.21 10.84
N LYS A 99 -17.91 35.43 11.40
CA LYS A 99 -17.58 36.67 10.66
C LYS A 99 -16.06 36.76 10.41
N GLY A 100 -15.68 36.90 9.13
CA GLY A 100 -14.28 37.01 8.73
C GLY A 100 -13.48 35.70 8.82
N LYS A 101 -14.18 34.56 9.04
CA LYS A 101 -13.59 33.25 9.05
C LYS A 101 -13.66 32.63 7.67
N ARG A 102 -12.75 31.65 7.41
CA ARG A 102 -12.68 30.95 6.15
C ARG A 102 -13.12 29.49 6.36
N GLU A 103 -14.08 29.07 5.51
CA GLU A 103 -14.55 27.68 5.45
C GLU A 103 -14.97 27.11 6.81
N LYS A 104 -15.35 28.00 7.75
CA LYS A 104 -15.81 27.61 9.08
C LYS A 104 -17.30 27.39 9.09
N PHE A 105 -17.76 26.39 9.82
CA PHE A 105 -19.18 26.18 10.11
C PHE A 105 -19.46 26.14 11.60
N ILE A 106 -20.71 26.38 11.93
CA ILE A 106 -21.30 26.16 13.24
C ILE A 106 -22.57 25.35 13.06
N ILE A 107 -22.71 24.28 13.82
CA ILE A 107 -23.93 23.52 13.98
C ILE A 107 -24.43 23.77 15.41
N THR A 108 -25.61 24.35 15.55
CA THR A 108 -26.17 24.70 16.88
C THR A 108 -27.68 24.54 16.88
N ASN A 109 -28.35 24.87 17.96
CA ASN A 109 -29.80 24.89 18.03
C ASN A 109 -30.34 26.17 18.62
N VAL A 110 -31.51 26.59 18.14
CA VAL A 110 -32.34 27.64 18.73
C VAL A 110 -33.72 27.03 19.04
N GLY A 111 -33.98 26.79 20.30
CA GLY A 111 -35.12 25.97 20.67
C GLY A 111 -35.07 24.58 20.04
N ASN A 112 -36.10 24.23 19.29
CA ASN A 112 -36.22 22.97 18.58
C ASN A 112 -35.72 23.03 17.12
N GLN A 113 -35.16 24.15 16.69
CA GLN A 113 -34.56 24.30 15.37
C GLN A 113 -33.06 24.07 15.43
N ILE A 114 -32.55 23.15 14.63
CA ILE A 114 -31.13 22.95 14.38
C ILE A 114 -30.70 24.01 13.34
N VAL A 115 -29.55 24.61 13.53
CA VAL A 115 -28.99 25.63 12.65
C VAL A 115 -27.65 25.13 12.14
N ILE A 116 -27.49 25.04 10.83
CA ILE A 116 -26.21 24.80 10.15
C ILE A 116 -25.84 26.08 9.43
N ALA A 117 -24.85 26.79 9.94
CA ALA A 117 -24.41 28.06 9.40
C ALA A 117 -22.94 28.02 9.00
N GLY A 118 -22.60 28.53 7.82
CA GLY A 118 -21.22 28.66 7.33
C GLY A 118 -20.79 30.12 7.21
N SER A 119 -19.49 30.37 7.37
CA SER A 119 -18.85 31.66 7.12
C SER A 119 -18.85 32.06 5.63
N ASP A 120 -18.85 31.06 4.76
CA ASP A 120 -18.86 31.13 3.32
C ASP A 120 -19.53 29.86 2.71
N ARG A 121 -19.56 29.77 1.36
CA ARG A 121 -20.23 28.65 0.67
C ARG A 121 -19.72 27.29 1.10
N ARG A 122 -18.38 27.11 1.24
CA ARG A 122 -17.78 25.84 1.61
C ARG A 122 -17.97 25.53 3.08
N GLY A 123 -17.84 26.50 3.95
CA GLY A 123 -18.17 26.32 5.38
C GLY A 123 -19.58 25.77 5.57
N THR A 124 -20.57 26.30 4.84
CA THR A 124 -21.96 25.79 4.90
C THR A 124 -22.05 24.35 4.42
N VAL A 125 -21.44 24.03 3.26
CA VAL A 125 -21.40 22.68 2.69
C VAL A 125 -20.75 21.69 3.65
N TYR A 126 -19.63 22.06 4.28
CA TYR A 126 -18.95 21.19 5.26
C TYR A 126 -19.82 20.94 6.51
N GLY A 127 -20.54 21.94 7.00
CA GLY A 127 -21.49 21.76 8.10
C GLY A 127 -22.62 20.77 7.75
N ILE A 128 -23.11 20.82 6.51
CA ILE A 128 -24.13 19.90 6.00
C ILE A 128 -23.57 18.47 5.97
N TYR A 129 -22.39 18.27 5.37
CA TYR A 129 -21.77 16.95 5.28
C TYR A 129 -21.24 16.43 6.62
N GLU A 130 -20.96 17.34 7.59
CA GLU A 130 -20.65 16.90 8.95
C GLU A 130 -21.89 16.25 9.60
N LEU A 131 -23.10 16.81 9.40
CA LEU A 131 -24.33 16.14 9.87
C LEU A 131 -24.53 14.79 9.19
N SER A 132 -24.30 14.69 7.87
CA SER A 132 -24.33 13.42 7.14
C SER A 132 -23.37 12.37 7.75
N SER A 133 -22.14 12.78 8.04
CA SER A 133 -21.14 11.93 8.68
C SER A 133 -21.56 11.44 10.06
N GLN A 134 -22.13 12.34 10.88
CA GLN A 134 -22.63 12.02 12.22
C GLN A 134 -23.85 11.09 12.19
N LEU A 135 -24.66 11.15 11.14
CA LEU A 135 -25.74 10.18 10.87
C LEU A 135 -25.23 8.80 10.46
N GLY A 136 -23.93 8.68 10.14
CA GLY A 136 -23.29 7.42 9.77
C GLY A 136 -23.13 7.21 8.26
N VAL A 137 -23.27 8.26 7.44
CA VAL A 137 -22.96 8.23 6.01
C VAL A 137 -21.50 8.63 5.82
N SER A 138 -20.65 7.64 5.58
CA SER A 138 -19.24 7.85 5.31
C SER A 138 -19.03 8.67 4.03
N PRO A 139 -18.00 9.54 3.92
CA PRO A 139 -17.58 10.12 2.65
C PRO A 139 -17.35 9.05 1.55
N TRP A 140 -17.00 7.85 1.95
CA TRP A 140 -16.68 6.71 1.10
C TRP A 140 -17.88 5.84 0.72
N TYR A 141 -19.11 6.28 1.05
CA TYR A 141 -20.32 5.49 0.79
C TYR A 141 -20.48 5.11 -0.69
N TRP A 142 -20.06 6.00 -1.58
CA TRP A 142 -20.14 5.75 -3.01
C TRP A 142 -18.83 5.18 -3.58
N TRP A 143 -17.67 5.77 -3.25
CA TRP A 143 -16.39 5.43 -3.84
C TRP A 143 -15.77 4.13 -3.32
N ALA A 144 -16.16 3.65 -2.17
CA ALA A 144 -15.67 2.40 -1.60
C ALA A 144 -16.79 1.49 -1.07
N ASP A 145 -18.05 1.78 -1.43
CA ASP A 145 -19.22 1.03 -0.96
C ASP A 145 -19.27 0.90 0.57
N ALA A 146 -18.83 1.96 1.26
CA ALA A 146 -18.88 2.00 2.70
C ALA A 146 -20.31 1.82 3.20
N PRO A 147 -20.59 0.85 4.09
CA PRO A 147 -21.94 0.51 4.49
C PRO A 147 -22.62 1.67 5.21
N VAL A 148 -23.93 1.80 5.00
CA VAL A 148 -24.78 2.74 5.71
C VAL A 148 -25.80 1.95 6.52
N THR A 149 -25.70 2.04 7.84
CA THR A 149 -26.62 1.32 8.74
C THR A 149 -27.98 2.00 8.80
N LYS A 150 -29.05 1.25 8.51
CA LYS A 150 -30.43 1.73 8.70
C LYS A 150 -30.72 1.95 10.19
N ARG A 151 -31.44 3.04 10.47
CA ARG A 151 -31.82 3.46 11.83
C ARG A 151 -33.30 3.73 11.86
N GLU A 152 -33.95 3.35 12.96
CA GLU A 152 -35.33 3.73 13.20
C GLU A 152 -35.45 5.18 13.69
N ASN A 153 -34.42 5.65 14.37
CA ASN A 153 -34.36 7.02 14.88
C ASN A 153 -32.93 7.49 15.11
N ALA A 154 -32.75 8.80 15.16
CA ALA A 154 -31.57 9.51 15.59
C ALA A 154 -31.97 10.77 16.35
N TRP A 155 -31.09 11.28 17.19
CA TRP A 155 -31.33 12.50 18.00
C TRP A 155 -30.12 13.43 17.88
N PHE A 156 -30.41 14.71 17.71
CA PHE A 156 -29.42 15.77 17.80
C PHE A 156 -29.29 16.21 19.27
N MET A 157 -28.08 16.12 19.81
CA MET A 157 -27.77 16.64 21.16
C MET A 157 -27.62 18.15 21.10
N LYS A 158 -28.44 18.88 21.85
CA LYS A 158 -28.39 20.34 21.89
C LYS A 158 -27.02 20.85 22.30
N GLY A 159 -26.52 21.86 21.61
CA GLY A 159 -25.22 22.45 21.84
C GLY A 159 -24.71 23.21 20.63
N THR A 160 -23.46 23.66 20.71
CA THR A 160 -22.79 24.35 19.60
C THR A 160 -21.53 23.59 19.21
N TYR A 161 -21.43 23.21 17.93
CA TYR A 161 -20.39 22.35 17.40
C TYR A 161 -19.72 23.02 16.20
N THR A 162 -18.41 22.89 16.10
CA THR A 162 -17.58 23.40 15.01
C THR A 162 -16.26 22.65 14.98
N ASP A 163 -15.65 22.51 13.78
CA ASP A 163 -14.30 22.00 13.61
C ASP A 163 -13.26 23.14 13.45
N GLY A 164 -13.70 24.38 13.61
CA GLY A 164 -12.81 25.54 13.42
C GLY A 164 -12.61 25.90 11.95
N GLU A 165 -11.50 26.59 11.69
CA GLU A 165 -11.00 26.89 10.34
C GLU A 165 -9.97 25.84 9.93
N PRO A 166 -9.86 25.50 8.63
CA PRO A 166 -8.81 24.59 8.17
C PRO A 166 -7.40 25.18 8.39
N ALA A 167 -6.46 24.30 8.75
CA ALA A 167 -5.07 24.72 8.97
C ALA A 167 -4.33 24.97 7.64
N VAL A 168 -4.71 24.27 6.58
CA VAL A 168 -4.19 24.46 5.22
C VAL A 168 -5.26 25.12 4.35
N ASP A 169 -4.88 26.15 3.59
CA ASP A 169 -5.84 26.95 2.83
C ASP A 169 -6.47 26.19 1.66
N PHE A 170 -5.64 25.63 0.79
CA PHE A 170 -6.06 24.85 -0.37
C PHE A 170 -5.71 23.38 -0.14
N ARG A 171 -6.73 22.51 -0.18
CA ARG A 171 -6.65 21.10 0.15
C ARG A 171 -7.28 20.31 -0.97
N GLY A 172 -6.48 19.59 -1.73
CA GLY A 172 -7.02 18.97 -2.92
C GLY A 172 -6.35 17.69 -3.35
N LEU A 173 -6.90 17.11 -4.37
CA LEU A 173 -6.42 15.93 -5.05
C LEU A 173 -5.91 16.27 -6.44
N PHE A 174 -4.91 15.55 -6.89
CA PHE A 174 -4.52 15.50 -8.27
C PHE A 174 -4.89 14.11 -8.81
N LEU A 175 -5.84 14.09 -9.70
CA LEU A 175 -6.36 12.90 -10.35
C LEU A 175 -5.66 12.75 -11.70
N ASN A 176 -4.67 11.90 -11.80
CA ASN A 176 -4.09 11.55 -13.08
C ASN A 176 -5.07 10.66 -13.87
N ASP A 177 -4.98 10.70 -15.16
CA ASP A 177 -5.68 9.77 -16.04
C ASP A 177 -4.80 8.55 -16.27
N GLU A 178 -4.70 7.71 -15.27
CA GLU A 178 -3.86 6.54 -15.29
C GLU A 178 -4.51 5.39 -16.06
N ALA A 179 -4.32 5.42 -17.38
CA ALA A 179 -4.72 4.27 -18.17
C ALA A 179 -3.90 3.02 -17.79
N PRO A 180 -4.52 1.83 -17.76
CA PRO A 180 -5.88 1.53 -18.25
C PRO A 180 -6.99 1.60 -17.19
N CYS A 181 -6.70 1.80 -15.90
CA CYS A 181 -7.67 1.59 -14.83
C CYS A 181 -8.82 2.59 -14.83
N LEU A 182 -8.56 3.85 -14.48
CA LEU A 182 -9.59 4.89 -14.42
C LEU A 182 -10.30 5.05 -15.77
N THR A 183 -9.55 5.05 -16.85
CA THR A 183 -10.09 5.18 -18.22
C THR A 183 -11.04 4.05 -18.57
N SER A 184 -10.70 2.80 -18.25
CA SER A 184 -11.55 1.63 -18.51
C SER A 184 -12.81 1.67 -17.66
N TRP A 185 -12.68 1.99 -16.38
CA TRP A 185 -13.83 2.06 -15.49
C TRP A 185 -14.79 3.18 -15.85
N VAL A 186 -14.30 4.38 -16.18
CA VAL A 186 -15.14 5.51 -16.64
C VAL A 186 -15.89 5.12 -17.91
N LYS A 187 -15.20 4.49 -18.86
CA LYS A 187 -15.85 3.99 -20.09
C LYS A 187 -16.97 2.99 -19.78
N ASN A 188 -16.72 2.04 -18.89
CA ASN A 188 -17.70 1.02 -18.54
C ASN A 188 -18.88 1.60 -17.73
N THR A 189 -18.66 2.62 -16.92
CA THR A 189 -19.64 3.18 -15.99
C THR A 189 -20.44 4.34 -16.60
N PHE A 190 -19.79 5.26 -17.28
CA PHE A 190 -20.38 6.50 -17.81
C PHE A 190 -20.57 6.48 -19.34
N GLY A 191 -19.93 5.53 -20.04
CA GLY A 191 -20.02 5.36 -21.49
C GLY A 191 -19.15 6.32 -22.29
N THR A 192 -18.27 7.10 -21.64
CA THR A 192 -17.39 8.09 -22.26
C THR A 192 -15.94 7.63 -22.23
N GLY A 193 -15.13 8.05 -23.21
CA GLY A 193 -13.68 7.79 -23.20
C GLY A 193 -12.90 8.80 -22.36
N TYR A 194 -13.58 9.62 -21.57
CA TYR A 194 -13.04 10.69 -20.74
C TYR A 194 -13.95 10.94 -19.54
N GLY A 195 -13.46 11.62 -18.52
CA GLY A 195 -14.27 12.08 -17.38
C GLY A 195 -15.19 13.23 -17.79
N ASP A 196 -16.48 12.96 -17.87
CA ASP A 196 -17.49 13.99 -18.07
C ASP A 196 -17.99 14.56 -16.72
N HIS A 197 -18.87 15.55 -16.77
CA HIS A 197 -19.41 16.23 -15.57
C HIS A 197 -20.08 15.24 -14.59
N ARG A 198 -20.68 14.13 -15.05
CA ARG A 198 -21.30 13.12 -14.18
C ARG A 198 -20.28 12.36 -13.34
N PHE A 199 -19.12 12.08 -13.94
CA PHE A 199 -17.98 11.50 -13.25
C PHE A 199 -17.39 12.49 -12.25
N TYR A 200 -17.09 13.71 -12.72
CA TYR A 200 -16.48 14.71 -11.85
C TYR A 200 -17.40 15.16 -10.72
N GLU A 201 -18.72 15.15 -10.90
CA GLU A 201 -19.68 15.40 -9.82
C GLU A 201 -19.47 14.45 -8.63
N LYS A 202 -19.19 13.16 -8.90
CA LYS A 202 -18.87 12.18 -7.85
C LYS A 202 -17.51 12.45 -7.18
N VAL A 203 -16.53 12.93 -7.95
CA VAL A 203 -15.22 13.35 -7.41
C VAL A 203 -15.37 14.60 -6.54
N PHE A 204 -16.10 15.60 -7.00
CA PHE A 204 -16.33 16.84 -6.26
C PHE A 204 -17.10 16.61 -4.97
N GLU A 205 -18.13 15.75 -5.00
CA GLU A 205 -18.86 15.37 -3.79
C GLU A 205 -17.92 14.72 -2.76
N LEU A 206 -17.06 13.81 -3.18
CA LEU A 206 -16.08 13.17 -2.29
C LEU A 206 -15.13 14.21 -1.67
N ILE A 207 -14.56 15.10 -2.47
CA ILE A 207 -13.65 16.15 -2.00
C ILE A 207 -14.34 17.02 -0.93
N LEU A 208 -15.57 17.45 -1.18
CA LEU A 208 -16.31 18.30 -0.25
C LEU A 208 -16.72 17.56 1.03
N ARG A 209 -17.09 16.27 0.94
CA ARG A 209 -17.36 15.43 2.12
C ARG A 209 -16.13 15.22 2.99
N LEU A 210 -14.94 15.24 2.38
CA LEU A 210 -13.64 15.17 3.04
C LEU A 210 -13.12 16.56 3.49
N LYS A 211 -13.94 17.62 3.37
CA LYS A 211 -13.57 19.00 3.68
C LYS A 211 -12.37 19.50 2.85
N GLY A 212 -12.15 18.91 1.67
CA GLY A 212 -11.28 19.43 0.63
C GLY A 212 -11.97 20.54 -0.17
N ASN A 213 -11.22 21.31 -0.94
CA ASN A 213 -11.75 22.45 -1.71
C ASN A 213 -11.23 22.56 -3.13
N MET A 214 -10.30 21.70 -3.58
CA MET A 214 -9.73 21.85 -4.91
C MET A 214 -9.45 20.52 -5.60
N LEU A 215 -9.36 20.56 -6.93
CA LEU A 215 -8.96 19.45 -7.77
C LEU A 215 -8.01 19.90 -8.88
N TRP A 216 -6.94 19.13 -9.12
CA TRP A 216 -6.27 19.06 -10.41
C TRP A 216 -6.83 17.84 -11.17
N PRO A 217 -7.45 18.04 -12.35
CA PRO A 217 -8.13 16.97 -13.06
C PRO A 217 -7.14 16.05 -13.79
N ALA A 218 -7.64 14.91 -14.25
CA ALA A 218 -6.92 13.98 -15.11
C ALA A 218 -6.40 14.65 -16.39
N MET A 219 -5.21 14.27 -16.86
CA MET A 219 -4.49 15.05 -17.87
C MET A 219 -3.78 14.25 -18.97
N TRP A 220 -3.45 12.98 -18.77
CA TRP A 220 -2.61 12.28 -19.74
C TRP A 220 -3.33 11.92 -21.05
N SER A 221 -4.59 11.53 -21.00
CA SER A 221 -5.40 11.29 -22.20
C SER A 221 -6.63 12.19 -22.26
N TRP A 222 -6.99 12.88 -21.19
CA TRP A 222 -8.17 13.71 -21.06
C TRP A 222 -7.83 15.19 -21.08
N ALA A 223 -8.82 16.01 -21.44
CA ALA A 223 -8.75 17.45 -21.40
C ALA A 223 -10.01 18.00 -20.73
N PHE A 224 -9.96 18.16 -19.42
CA PHE A 224 -11.07 18.46 -18.53
C PHE A 224 -12.07 19.50 -19.09
N TYR A 225 -11.56 20.63 -19.59
CA TYR A 225 -12.42 21.70 -20.10
C TYR A 225 -12.84 21.50 -21.56
N ALA A 226 -12.03 20.78 -22.37
CA ALA A 226 -12.28 20.62 -23.78
C ALA A 226 -13.13 19.39 -24.11
N ASP A 227 -12.99 18.33 -23.30
CA ASP A 227 -13.76 17.10 -23.47
C ASP A 227 -15.23 17.28 -23.08
N ASP A 228 -15.49 18.01 -21.98
CA ASP A 228 -16.83 18.36 -21.55
C ASP A 228 -16.86 19.77 -20.94
N PRO A 229 -17.42 20.80 -21.63
CA PRO A 229 -17.54 22.14 -21.11
C PRO A 229 -18.37 22.28 -19.81
N GLU A 230 -19.21 21.31 -19.48
CA GLU A 230 -19.95 21.29 -18.22
C GLU A 230 -19.08 20.94 -17.01
N ASN A 231 -17.90 20.36 -17.20
CA ASN A 231 -16.98 20.02 -16.11
C ASN A 231 -16.64 21.24 -15.23
N GLY A 232 -16.17 22.33 -15.83
CA GLY A 232 -15.82 23.55 -15.11
C GLY A 232 -17.03 24.22 -14.45
N LYS A 233 -18.18 24.25 -15.13
CA LYS A 233 -19.42 24.79 -14.56
C LYS A 233 -19.91 23.96 -13.36
N THR A 234 -19.76 22.64 -13.43
CA THR A 234 -20.13 21.75 -12.32
C THR A 234 -19.21 21.97 -11.12
N ALA A 235 -17.90 22.12 -11.34
CA ALA A 235 -16.96 22.46 -10.28
C ALA A 235 -17.37 23.77 -9.57
N ASP A 236 -17.63 24.83 -10.31
CA ASP A 236 -18.01 26.13 -9.75
C ASP A 236 -19.35 26.06 -8.99
N ARG A 237 -20.39 25.42 -9.59
CA ARG A 237 -21.68 25.20 -8.93
C ARG A 237 -21.54 24.46 -7.59
N MET A 238 -20.68 23.46 -7.53
CA MET A 238 -20.44 22.68 -6.30
C MET A 238 -19.50 23.37 -5.32
N GLY A 239 -18.78 24.40 -5.76
CA GLY A 239 -17.83 25.16 -4.92
C GLY A 239 -16.45 24.57 -4.85
N VAL A 240 -16.05 23.76 -5.84
CA VAL A 240 -14.70 23.20 -5.94
C VAL A 240 -13.83 24.11 -6.82
N ILE A 241 -12.65 24.44 -6.32
CA ILE A 241 -11.62 25.22 -7.00
C ILE A 241 -10.90 24.30 -7.98
N MET A 242 -10.88 24.66 -9.25
CA MET A 242 -10.09 23.94 -10.23
C MET A 242 -8.70 24.54 -10.36
N GLY A 243 -7.72 23.69 -10.54
CA GLY A 243 -6.39 24.03 -10.99
C GLY A 243 -5.98 23.11 -12.12
N THR A 244 -4.82 23.34 -12.69
CA THR A 244 -4.20 22.44 -13.64
C THR A 244 -2.82 22.03 -13.13
N SER A 245 -2.30 20.88 -13.59
CA SER A 245 -1.08 20.33 -13.04
C SER A 245 0.15 21.21 -13.27
N HIS A 246 1.25 20.79 -12.67
CA HIS A 246 2.53 21.52 -12.68
C HIS A 246 3.12 21.78 -14.07
N HIS A 247 2.72 21.05 -15.11
CA HIS A 247 3.15 21.29 -16.50
C HIS A 247 2.04 21.75 -17.43
N GLU A 248 0.89 22.12 -16.89
CA GLU A 248 -0.29 22.60 -17.61
C GLU A 248 -0.56 24.07 -17.26
N PRO A 249 0.25 25.01 -17.76
CA PRO A 249 0.12 26.42 -17.38
C PRO A 249 -1.13 27.07 -17.94
N MET A 250 -1.57 28.15 -17.25
CA MET A 250 -2.58 29.08 -17.71
C MET A 250 -3.97 28.45 -17.91
N ALA A 251 -4.36 27.55 -16.99
CA ALA A 251 -5.64 26.85 -16.98
C ALA A 251 -5.92 26.09 -18.28
N ARG A 252 -4.88 25.56 -18.91
CA ARG A 252 -4.96 24.73 -20.13
C ARG A 252 -4.56 23.30 -19.83
N ASN A 253 -5.33 22.36 -20.35
CA ASN A 253 -4.91 20.96 -20.29
C ASN A 253 -3.89 20.67 -21.41
N HIS A 254 -2.85 19.93 -21.10
CA HIS A 254 -1.79 19.59 -22.07
C HIS A 254 -2.36 18.87 -23.29
N GLN A 255 -3.38 18.04 -23.13
CA GLN A 255 -4.05 17.36 -24.23
C GLN A 255 -4.77 18.31 -25.21
N GLU A 256 -5.15 19.50 -24.79
CA GLU A 256 -5.69 20.51 -25.72
C GLU A 256 -4.63 20.95 -26.73
N TYR A 257 -3.38 21.10 -26.28
CA TYR A 257 -2.25 21.36 -27.13
C TYR A 257 -1.86 20.11 -27.94
N ALA A 258 -1.68 18.96 -27.28
CA ALA A 258 -1.16 17.74 -27.90
C ALA A 258 -2.05 17.24 -29.06
N ARG A 259 -3.37 17.31 -28.94
CA ARG A 259 -4.34 16.93 -29.97
C ARG A 259 -4.37 17.89 -31.17
N ARG A 260 -3.94 19.14 -30.99
CA ARG A 260 -3.98 20.20 -31.99
C ARG A 260 -2.58 20.80 -32.27
N ARG A 261 -1.51 20.01 -32.16
CA ARG A 261 -0.12 20.47 -32.36
C ARG A 261 0.11 21.23 -33.67
N LYS A 262 -0.55 20.81 -34.74
CA LYS A 262 -0.42 21.46 -36.05
C LYS A 262 -0.92 22.90 -36.04
N GLU A 263 -1.91 23.19 -35.22
CA GLU A 263 -2.49 24.51 -35.07
C GLU A 263 -1.67 25.38 -34.12
N TRP A 264 -1.23 24.82 -33.00
CA TRP A 264 -0.52 25.55 -31.98
C TRP A 264 0.98 25.68 -32.24
N GLY A 265 1.57 24.88 -33.14
CA GLY A 265 3.01 24.87 -33.44
C GLY A 265 3.84 24.22 -32.35
N ALA A 266 5.13 24.58 -32.28
CA ALA A 266 6.06 23.98 -31.32
C ALA A 266 5.79 24.43 -29.87
N TRP A 267 5.91 23.50 -28.90
CA TRP A 267 5.93 23.84 -27.47
C TRP A 267 7.30 24.40 -27.07
N ASN A 268 7.64 25.55 -27.64
CA ASN A 268 8.89 26.26 -27.45
C ASN A 268 8.62 27.77 -27.40
N TYR A 269 8.71 28.33 -26.21
CA TYR A 269 8.31 29.71 -26.01
C TYR A 269 9.19 30.74 -26.76
N ARG A 270 10.49 30.46 -26.99
CA ARG A 270 11.34 31.33 -27.80
C ARG A 270 10.94 31.36 -29.28
N ALA A 271 10.60 30.20 -29.82
CA ALA A 271 10.31 30.04 -31.24
C ALA A 271 8.83 30.29 -31.59
N ASN A 272 7.90 30.16 -30.61
CA ASN A 272 6.45 30.11 -30.88
C ASN A 272 5.64 30.94 -29.87
N LYS A 273 6.20 32.01 -29.39
CA LYS A 273 5.60 32.85 -28.34
C LYS A 273 4.16 33.28 -28.63
N GLU A 274 3.89 33.79 -29.85
CA GLU A 274 2.58 34.34 -30.20
C GLU A 274 1.45 33.31 -30.11
N ASN A 275 1.67 32.09 -30.63
CA ASN A 275 0.67 31.04 -30.57
C ASN A 275 0.49 30.52 -29.13
N LEU A 276 1.58 30.41 -28.37
CA LEU A 276 1.49 30.00 -26.95
C LEU A 276 0.80 31.07 -26.11
N ASP A 277 1.03 32.36 -26.38
CA ASP A 277 0.31 33.45 -25.71
C ASP A 277 -1.19 33.39 -26.01
N ARG A 278 -1.59 33.12 -27.27
CA ARG A 278 -2.98 32.88 -27.63
C ARG A 278 -3.56 31.66 -26.91
N PHE A 279 -2.82 30.55 -26.88
CA PHE A 279 -3.20 29.35 -26.17
C PHE A 279 -3.45 29.65 -24.69
N PHE A 280 -2.54 30.34 -24.02
CA PHE A 280 -2.65 30.75 -22.63
C PHE A 280 -3.82 31.69 -22.38
N ARG A 281 -4.03 32.65 -23.27
CA ARG A 281 -5.14 33.60 -23.17
C ARG A 281 -6.50 32.92 -23.18
N GLU A 282 -6.73 32.00 -24.08
CA GLU A 282 -7.99 31.22 -24.14
C GLU A 282 -8.26 30.44 -22.85
N GLY A 283 -7.22 29.93 -22.16
CA GLY A 283 -7.38 29.25 -20.86
C GLY A 283 -7.88 30.20 -19.78
N ILE A 284 -7.33 31.42 -19.72
CA ILE A 284 -7.73 32.42 -18.73
C ILE A 284 -9.14 32.94 -19.03
N GLU A 285 -9.51 33.09 -20.29
CA GLU A 285 -10.85 33.58 -20.69
C GLU A 285 -11.98 32.72 -20.16
N ARG A 286 -11.80 31.39 -20.14
CA ARG A 286 -12.82 30.46 -19.68
C ARG A 286 -12.96 30.38 -18.16
N MET A 287 -11.92 30.80 -17.40
CA MET A 287 -11.94 30.73 -15.93
C MET A 287 -12.00 32.07 -15.23
N LYS A 288 -12.04 33.20 -16.00
CA LYS A 288 -11.93 34.55 -15.44
C LYS A 288 -12.98 34.92 -14.38
N ASP A 289 -14.13 34.27 -14.41
CA ASP A 289 -15.27 34.53 -13.53
C ASP A 289 -15.42 33.47 -12.42
N THR A 290 -14.49 32.49 -12.31
CA THR A 290 -14.47 31.45 -11.29
C THR A 290 -13.41 31.73 -10.21
N GLU A 291 -13.38 30.91 -9.15
CA GLU A 291 -12.31 30.92 -8.11
C GLU A 291 -11.10 30.12 -8.49
N ASP A 292 -10.97 29.65 -9.72
CA ASP A 292 -9.95 28.71 -10.14
C ASP A 292 -8.53 29.25 -9.94
N MET A 293 -7.60 28.32 -9.72
CA MET A 293 -6.19 28.60 -9.50
C MET A 293 -5.40 28.42 -10.79
N VAL A 294 -4.49 29.32 -11.07
CA VAL A 294 -3.68 29.32 -12.30
C VAL A 294 -2.27 28.85 -12.02
N THR A 295 -1.88 27.74 -12.65
CA THR A 295 -0.47 27.33 -12.69
C THR A 295 0.30 28.25 -13.64
N ILE A 296 1.42 28.82 -13.18
CA ILE A 296 2.31 29.67 -13.96
C ILE A 296 3.68 29.04 -14.14
N GLY A 297 4.48 29.61 -15.06
CA GLY A 297 5.72 28.99 -15.51
C GLY A 297 5.49 28.09 -16.72
N MET A 298 6.47 27.29 -17.06
CA MET A 298 6.39 26.35 -18.17
C MET A 298 7.42 25.24 -17.97
N ARG A 299 7.06 24.02 -18.35
CA ARG A 299 7.98 22.88 -18.54
C ARG A 299 8.05 22.55 -20.05
N GLY A 300 8.87 21.59 -20.41
CA GLY A 300 8.91 21.05 -21.75
C GLY A 300 7.63 20.29 -22.15
N ASP A 301 7.57 19.89 -23.39
CA ASP A 301 6.45 19.13 -23.93
C ASP A 301 6.39 17.74 -23.30
N GLY A 302 5.22 17.29 -22.86
CA GLY A 302 5.04 15.97 -22.30
C GLY A 302 5.65 15.76 -20.91
N ASP A 303 5.68 16.80 -20.07
CA ASP A 303 6.22 16.76 -18.70
C ASP A 303 7.75 16.56 -18.63
N GLU A 304 8.45 16.94 -19.68
CA GLU A 304 9.93 16.90 -19.76
C GLU A 304 10.53 18.26 -19.35
N ALA A 305 11.86 18.31 -19.19
CA ALA A 305 12.56 19.55 -18.97
C ALA A 305 12.48 20.45 -20.21
N MET A 306 12.30 21.78 -19.99
CA MET A 306 12.18 22.74 -21.07
C MET A 306 13.49 22.89 -21.89
N SER A 307 14.62 22.66 -21.26
CA SER A 307 15.97 22.66 -21.86
C SER A 307 16.98 21.95 -20.96
N ASP A 308 18.14 21.59 -21.52
CA ASP A 308 19.26 20.97 -20.79
C ASP A 308 19.91 21.92 -19.75
N LYS A 309 19.62 23.21 -19.82
CA LYS A 309 20.18 24.26 -18.96
C LYS A 309 19.08 25.07 -18.31
N THR A 310 19.29 25.47 -17.06
CA THR A 310 18.41 26.38 -16.33
C THR A 310 18.46 27.80 -16.92
N ASP A 311 17.45 28.14 -17.73
CA ASP A 311 17.34 29.44 -18.40
C ASP A 311 16.43 30.39 -17.59
N VAL A 312 17.03 31.04 -16.61
CA VAL A 312 16.32 31.91 -15.66
C VAL A 312 15.65 33.10 -16.37
N ASP A 313 16.29 33.69 -17.39
CA ASP A 313 15.75 34.84 -18.10
C ASP A 313 14.54 34.47 -18.95
N LEU A 314 14.57 33.32 -19.58
CA LEU A 314 13.43 32.77 -20.32
C LEU A 314 12.26 32.51 -19.36
N MET A 315 12.49 31.87 -18.24
CA MET A 315 11.44 31.59 -17.25
C MET A 315 10.82 32.89 -16.72
N ARG A 316 11.64 33.91 -16.43
CA ARG A 316 11.18 35.23 -16.03
C ARG A 316 10.28 35.85 -17.09
N SER A 317 10.71 35.85 -18.34
CA SER A 317 9.94 36.36 -19.48
C SER A 317 8.58 35.66 -19.65
N ILE A 318 8.56 34.34 -19.44
CA ILE A 318 7.32 33.55 -19.48
C ILE A 318 6.36 33.98 -18.37
N VAL A 319 6.84 33.99 -17.12
CA VAL A 319 6.02 34.34 -15.94
C VAL A 319 5.47 35.78 -16.05
N ASP A 320 6.31 36.74 -16.42
CA ASP A 320 5.90 38.15 -16.58
C ASP A 320 4.81 38.26 -17.63
N ASN A 321 4.95 37.57 -18.74
CA ASN A 321 3.97 37.62 -19.82
C ASN A 321 2.67 36.89 -19.46
N GLN A 322 2.74 35.73 -18.77
CA GLN A 322 1.56 35.05 -18.28
C GLN A 322 0.77 35.93 -17.32
N ARG A 323 1.43 36.62 -16.40
CA ARG A 323 0.78 37.58 -15.49
C ARG A 323 0.19 38.78 -16.19
N ARG A 324 0.82 39.23 -17.27
CA ARG A 324 0.23 40.30 -18.15
C ARG A 324 -1.06 39.80 -18.80
N ILE A 325 -1.07 38.56 -19.33
CA ILE A 325 -2.27 37.94 -19.92
C ILE A 325 -3.38 37.80 -18.87
N ILE A 326 -3.09 37.35 -17.66
CA ILE A 326 -4.06 37.24 -16.56
C ILE A 326 -4.70 38.63 -16.30
N LYS A 327 -3.88 39.69 -16.17
CA LYS A 327 -4.36 41.05 -15.94
C LYS A 327 -5.25 41.53 -17.08
N GLU A 328 -4.83 41.36 -18.33
CA GLU A 328 -5.56 41.81 -19.52
C GLU A 328 -6.92 41.13 -19.66
N VAL A 329 -6.97 39.82 -19.49
CA VAL A 329 -8.19 39.01 -19.66
C VAL A 329 -9.18 39.21 -18.51
N THR A 330 -8.69 39.22 -17.28
CA THR A 330 -9.57 39.36 -16.10
C THR A 330 -9.97 40.80 -15.83
N GLY A 331 -9.28 41.79 -16.42
CA GLY A 331 -9.49 43.21 -16.11
C GLY A 331 -9.07 43.60 -14.69
N ARG A 332 -8.40 42.75 -13.97
CA ARG A 332 -7.97 42.93 -12.57
C ARG A 332 -6.45 42.76 -12.44
N PRO A 333 -5.79 43.35 -11.43
CA PRO A 333 -4.38 43.07 -11.15
C PRO A 333 -4.14 41.56 -10.99
N ALA A 334 -3.04 41.08 -11.53
CA ALA A 334 -2.74 39.62 -11.55
C ALA A 334 -2.77 38.98 -10.16
N ASN A 335 -2.41 39.71 -9.10
CA ASN A 335 -2.48 39.26 -7.71
C ASN A 335 -3.89 39.04 -7.14
N LYS A 336 -4.93 39.34 -7.93
CA LYS A 336 -6.34 39.04 -7.59
C LYS A 336 -6.80 37.69 -8.14
N THR A 337 -5.97 37.02 -8.92
CA THR A 337 -6.15 35.64 -9.37
C THR A 337 -5.12 34.79 -8.65
N THR A 338 -5.57 33.77 -7.96
CA THR A 338 -4.68 32.86 -7.24
C THR A 338 -3.76 32.14 -8.23
N GLN A 339 -2.46 32.19 -7.99
CA GLN A 339 -1.45 31.59 -8.86
C GLN A 339 -0.54 30.67 -8.08
N VAL A 340 -0.06 29.61 -8.74
CA VAL A 340 0.87 28.64 -8.16
C VAL A 340 2.02 28.38 -9.11
N TRP A 341 3.22 28.25 -8.57
CA TRP A 341 4.41 27.81 -9.28
C TRP A 341 4.97 26.56 -8.62
N ALA A 342 4.99 25.43 -9.32
CA ALA A 342 5.41 24.15 -8.82
C ALA A 342 6.91 23.94 -9.04
N LEU A 343 7.63 23.66 -7.96
CA LEU A 343 9.07 23.34 -7.96
C LEU A 343 9.28 21.84 -8.20
N TYR A 344 8.71 21.31 -9.28
CA TYR A 344 8.77 19.88 -9.59
C TYR A 344 10.01 19.55 -10.43
N LYS A 345 10.72 18.50 -10.04
CA LYS A 345 11.95 18.02 -10.70
C LYS A 345 12.94 19.18 -10.97
N GLU A 346 13.33 19.40 -12.22
CA GLU A 346 14.28 20.43 -12.65
C GLU A 346 13.79 21.87 -12.40
N VAL A 347 12.49 22.08 -12.20
CA VAL A 347 11.98 23.46 -11.90
C VAL A 347 12.52 23.96 -10.56
N GLN A 348 12.84 23.06 -9.63
CA GLN A 348 13.51 23.46 -8.38
C GLN A 348 14.88 24.10 -8.67
N ASP A 349 15.60 23.69 -9.72
CA ASP A 349 16.91 24.24 -10.07
C ASP A 349 16.80 25.72 -10.47
N TYR A 350 15.70 26.15 -11.07
CA TYR A 350 15.45 27.59 -11.32
C TYR A 350 15.38 28.40 -10.03
N TYR A 351 14.68 27.85 -9.03
CA TYR A 351 14.62 28.47 -7.71
C TYR A 351 16.01 28.51 -7.05
N ASP A 352 16.75 27.42 -7.09
CA ASP A 352 18.09 27.31 -6.51
C ASP A 352 19.11 28.17 -7.25
N ALA A 353 18.93 28.40 -8.56
CA ALA A 353 19.69 29.38 -9.38
C ALA A 353 19.31 30.85 -9.14
N GLY A 354 18.39 31.11 -8.18
CA GLY A 354 18.02 32.47 -7.77
C GLY A 354 16.79 33.05 -8.46
N PHE A 355 16.10 32.31 -9.32
CA PHE A 355 14.83 32.77 -9.86
C PHE A 355 13.76 32.86 -8.75
N ARG A 356 13.00 33.94 -8.75
CA ARG A 356 11.87 34.13 -7.80
C ARG A 356 10.65 34.59 -8.58
N VAL A 357 9.51 33.95 -8.27
CA VAL A 357 8.20 34.47 -8.73
C VAL A 357 7.78 35.67 -7.88
N PRO A 358 6.83 36.48 -8.34
CA PRO A 358 6.26 37.56 -7.54
C PRO A 358 5.70 37.08 -6.20
N ASP A 359 5.76 37.92 -5.19
CA ASP A 359 5.46 37.59 -3.79
C ASP A 359 4.04 37.07 -3.52
N ASP A 360 3.09 37.34 -4.42
CA ASP A 360 1.69 36.86 -4.32
C ASP A 360 1.46 35.44 -4.86
N VAL A 361 2.46 34.84 -5.47
CA VAL A 361 2.38 33.48 -6.07
C VAL A 361 2.67 32.42 -5.01
N ILE A 362 1.86 31.37 -4.96
CA ILE A 362 2.10 30.21 -4.08
C ILE A 362 3.32 29.45 -4.60
N MET A 363 4.28 29.20 -3.71
CA MET A 363 5.42 28.35 -3.96
C MET A 363 5.07 26.92 -3.60
N LEU A 364 5.00 26.02 -4.58
CA LEU A 364 4.61 24.64 -4.39
C LEU A 364 5.85 23.72 -4.45
N VAL A 365 6.36 23.28 -3.31
CA VAL A 365 7.41 22.27 -3.29
C VAL A 365 6.83 20.88 -3.56
N CYS A 366 7.70 19.95 -3.94
CA CYS A 366 7.31 18.59 -4.26
C CYS A 366 8.12 17.59 -3.44
N ASP A 367 7.59 16.38 -3.28
CA ASP A 367 8.36 15.24 -2.83
C ASP A 367 9.24 14.68 -3.98
N ASP A 368 9.95 13.60 -3.71
CA ASP A 368 10.78 12.88 -4.68
C ASP A 368 9.98 11.85 -5.52
N ASN A 369 8.66 11.94 -5.53
CA ASN A 369 7.67 11.00 -6.09
C ASN A 369 7.49 9.69 -5.28
N TRP A 370 8.20 9.57 -4.16
CA TRP A 370 8.21 8.39 -3.27
C TRP A 370 7.85 8.74 -1.83
N GLY A 371 7.30 9.94 -1.62
CA GLY A 371 6.83 10.42 -0.33
C GLY A 371 7.91 11.10 0.52
N ASN A 372 9.11 11.42 -0.01
CA ASN A 372 10.14 12.13 0.71
C ASN A 372 10.20 13.60 0.25
N ILE A 373 10.02 14.55 1.16
CA ILE A 373 10.03 15.98 0.84
C ILE A 373 11.44 16.41 0.45
N ARG A 374 11.57 17.01 -0.73
CA ARG A 374 12.86 17.46 -1.27
C ARG A 374 13.34 18.78 -0.69
N ARG A 375 12.43 19.65 -0.29
CA ARG A 375 12.74 21.00 0.16
C ARG A 375 11.65 21.54 1.09
N VAL A 376 12.08 22.37 2.05
CA VAL A 376 11.20 23.18 2.89
C VAL A 376 11.76 24.62 2.98
N PRO A 377 10.95 25.64 3.27
CA PRO A 377 11.45 26.98 3.55
C PRO A 377 12.25 27.00 4.87
N VAL A 378 13.53 27.35 4.79
CA VAL A 378 14.44 27.35 5.96
C VAL A 378 14.81 28.77 6.42
N THR A 379 15.03 29.70 5.50
CA THR A 379 15.42 31.07 5.84
C THR A 379 14.24 31.91 6.32
N PRO A 380 14.48 32.95 7.13
CA PRO A 380 13.42 33.87 7.55
C PRO A 380 12.72 34.57 6.38
N GLN A 381 13.41 34.81 5.27
CA GLN A 381 12.85 35.39 4.04
C GLN A 381 11.90 34.41 3.36
N GLU A 382 12.34 33.18 3.18
CA GLU A 382 11.47 32.13 2.60
C GLU A 382 10.20 31.93 3.42
N LYS A 383 10.33 31.81 4.74
CA LYS A 383 9.18 31.64 5.65
C LYS A 383 8.19 32.81 5.63
N LYS A 384 8.64 34.00 5.25
CA LYS A 384 7.80 35.20 5.16
C LYS A 384 7.23 35.45 3.77
N HIS A 385 7.45 34.55 2.80
CA HIS A 385 6.91 34.68 1.45
C HIS A 385 5.39 34.87 1.48
N PRO A 386 4.86 36.03 1.04
CA PRO A 386 3.44 36.36 1.24
C PRO A 386 2.46 35.44 0.52
N GLY A 387 2.82 34.90 -0.64
CA GLY A 387 2.05 33.91 -1.39
C GLY A 387 1.88 32.58 -0.64
N GLY A 388 2.80 32.33 0.32
CA GLY A 388 2.83 31.11 1.12
C GLY A 388 3.42 29.91 0.37
N TRP A 389 3.55 28.81 1.10
CA TRP A 389 4.14 27.57 0.62
C TRP A 389 3.12 26.43 0.59
N GLY A 390 3.21 25.59 -0.42
CA GLY A 390 2.43 24.38 -0.58
C GLY A 390 3.30 23.18 -0.82
N ILE A 391 2.68 21.98 -0.76
CA ILE A 391 3.28 20.69 -1.09
C ILE A 391 2.45 19.94 -2.12
N TYR A 392 3.12 19.41 -3.13
CA TYR A 392 2.64 18.39 -4.04
C TYR A 392 3.23 17.04 -3.62
N TYR A 393 2.38 16.15 -3.11
CA TYR A 393 2.74 14.88 -2.49
C TYR A 393 2.19 13.70 -3.28
N HIS A 394 2.95 12.61 -3.40
CA HIS A 394 2.58 11.44 -4.19
C HIS A 394 2.20 10.25 -3.32
N VAL A 395 1.10 9.58 -3.65
CA VAL A 395 0.76 8.21 -3.23
C VAL A 395 0.61 7.27 -4.43
N ASP A 396 0.70 7.83 -5.62
CA ASP A 396 0.75 7.17 -6.92
C ASP A 396 1.83 7.85 -7.77
N TYR A 397 2.55 7.10 -8.60
CA TYR A 397 3.60 7.66 -9.45
C TYR A 397 3.79 6.87 -10.75
N VAL A 398 3.98 7.60 -11.84
CA VAL A 398 4.41 7.09 -13.15
C VAL A 398 5.82 7.59 -13.45
N GLY A 399 6.81 6.71 -13.45
CA GLY A 399 8.19 7.10 -13.74
C GLY A 399 9.23 6.11 -13.22
N ALA A 400 10.50 6.50 -13.39
CA ALA A 400 11.65 5.73 -12.94
C ALA A 400 11.78 5.71 -11.40
N PRO A 401 12.28 4.62 -10.80
CA PRO A 401 12.74 3.38 -11.43
C PRO A 401 11.62 2.45 -11.87
N ARG A 402 10.43 2.54 -11.27
CA ARG A 402 9.20 1.79 -11.58
C ARG A 402 7.97 2.64 -11.26
N ASN A 403 6.88 2.32 -11.91
CA ASN A 403 5.57 2.88 -11.56
C ASN A 403 5.08 2.33 -10.22
N THR A 404 4.19 3.09 -9.55
CA THR A 404 3.42 2.66 -8.38
C THR A 404 1.96 3.04 -8.62
N LYS A 405 1.25 2.28 -9.43
CA LYS A 405 -0.09 2.62 -9.92
C LYS A 405 -1.12 1.49 -9.86
N TRP A 406 -0.75 0.33 -9.33
CA TRP A 406 -1.68 -0.81 -9.27
C TRP A 406 -2.49 -0.84 -7.97
N ILE A 407 -1.83 -0.89 -6.81
CA ILE A 407 -2.45 -0.88 -5.49
C ILE A 407 -1.77 0.13 -4.57
N ASN A 408 -2.40 0.43 -3.44
CA ASN A 408 -1.83 1.35 -2.46
C ASN A 408 -0.53 0.78 -1.86
N VAL A 409 0.57 1.49 -2.08
CA VAL A 409 1.91 1.16 -1.53
C VAL A 409 2.35 2.13 -0.42
N THR A 410 1.49 3.06 -0.04
CA THR A 410 1.83 4.15 0.89
C THR A 410 2.01 3.64 2.31
N GLN A 411 3.16 3.90 2.90
CA GLN A 411 3.36 3.79 4.35
C GLN A 411 2.70 4.99 5.04
N THR A 412 1.59 4.76 5.73
CA THR A 412 0.83 5.83 6.40
C THR A 412 1.67 6.60 7.43
N GLN A 413 2.63 5.94 8.07
CA GLN A 413 3.55 6.56 9.02
C GLN A 413 4.53 7.52 8.34
N GLN A 414 5.06 7.17 7.17
CA GLN A 414 5.91 8.05 6.37
C GLN A 414 5.12 9.28 5.91
N MET A 415 3.92 9.07 5.38
CA MET A 415 3.05 10.16 4.94
C MET A 415 2.77 11.13 6.10
N PHE A 416 2.43 10.61 7.27
CA PHE A 416 2.20 11.43 8.46
C PHE A 416 3.46 12.21 8.87
N GLU A 417 4.60 11.55 8.94
CA GLU A 417 5.87 12.15 9.34
C GLU A 417 6.28 13.27 8.38
N GLN A 418 6.25 13.03 7.07
CA GLN A 418 6.66 13.99 6.05
C GLN A 418 5.70 15.18 5.96
N LEU A 419 4.39 14.96 6.04
CA LEU A 419 3.42 16.06 6.04
C LEU A 419 3.48 16.89 7.32
N SER A 420 3.77 16.27 8.46
CA SER A 420 4.01 17.01 9.73
C SER A 420 5.27 17.87 9.63
N LEU A 421 6.35 17.32 9.06
CA LEU A 421 7.58 18.07 8.77
C LEU A 421 7.29 19.28 7.87
N ALA A 422 6.52 19.10 6.80
CA ALA A 422 6.13 20.18 5.89
C ALA A 422 5.37 21.28 6.64
N TYR A 423 4.36 20.89 7.40
CA TYR A 423 3.52 21.83 8.14
C TYR A 423 4.33 22.65 9.17
N ASP A 424 5.21 22.00 9.92
CA ASP A 424 6.04 22.64 10.94
C ASP A 424 7.05 23.63 10.34
N HIS A 425 7.44 23.43 9.06
CA HIS A 425 8.27 24.38 8.33
C HIS A 425 7.49 25.48 7.60
N GLY A 426 6.17 25.59 7.82
CA GLY A 426 5.35 26.66 7.28
C GLY A 426 4.72 26.36 5.92
N ILE A 427 4.70 25.11 5.46
CA ILE A 427 4.01 24.70 4.25
C ILE A 427 2.52 24.51 4.59
N GLN A 428 1.78 25.62 4.58
CA GLN A 428 0.41 25.68 5.10
C GLN A 428 -0.58 26.30 4.09
N ARG A 429 -0.08 26.76 2.93
CA ARG A 429 -0.93 27.45 1.97
C ARG A 429 -1.71 26.48 1.08
N MET A 430 -1.05 25.44 0.59
CA MET A 430 -1.64 24.49 -0.37
C MET A 430 -1.09 23.09 -0.14
N TRP A 431 -1.98 22.14 -0.02
CA TRP A 431 -1.64 20.71 -0.02
C TRP A 431 -2.40 20.02 -1.13
N ILE A 432 -1.68 19.38 -2.06
CA ILE A 432 -2.27 18.61 -3.14
C ILE A 432 -1.66 17.20 -3.17
N LEU A 433 -2.52 16.20 -3.22
CA LEU A 433 -2.17 14.78 -3.21
C LEU A 433 -2.35 14.19 -4.61
N ASN A 434 -1.28 13.69 -5.21
CA ASN A 434 -1.38 12.86 -6.41
C ASN A 434 -1.86 11.47 -6.01
N VAL A 435 -3.05 11.10 -6.50
CA VAL A 435 -3.74 9.85 -6.16
C VAL A 435 -3.91 8.91 -7.36
N GLY A 436 -3.38 9.29 -8.53
CA GLY A 436 -3.63 8.53 -9.74
C GLY A 436 -5.13 8.40 -10.03
N ASP A 437 -5.67 7.25 -9.71
CA ASP A 437 -7.05 6.86 -10.07
C ASP A 437 -8.11 7.06 -8.98
N LEU A 438 -7.82 7.62 -7.82
CA LEU A 438 -8.60 7.60 -6.57
C LEU A 438 -8.59 6.25 -5.86
N LYS A 439 -8.80 5.17 -6.57
CA LYS A 439 -8.74 3.81 -6.04
C LYS A 439 -7.41 3.16 -6.44
N PRO A 440 -6.79 2.45 -5.49
CA PRO A 440 -7.28 2.13 -4.12
C PRO A 440 -6.66 3.03 -3.03
N MET A 441 -6.65 4.34 -3.23
CA MET A 441 -6.01 5.32 -2.34
C MET A 441 -6.95 5.89 -1.26
N GLU A 442 -8.07 5.23 -0.96
CA GLU A 442 -9.13 5.75 -0.09
C GLU A 442 -8.62 6.19 1.29
N TYR A 443 -7.87 5.33 1.98
CA TYR A 443 -7.37 5.68 3.31
C TYR A 443 -6.23 6.72 3.29
N PRO A 444 -5.24 6.66 2.41
CA PRO A 444 -4.29 7.76 2.24
C PRO A 444 -4.95 9.12 1.99
N ILE A 445 -5.98 9.17 1.14
CA ILE A 445 -6.76 10.39 0.89
C ILE A 445 -7.46 10.88 2.17
N GLN A 446 -8.10 9.98 2.91
CA GLN A 446 -8.76 10.34 4.17
C GLN A 446 -7.75 10.93 5.16
N LEU A 447 -6.62 10.27 5.38
CA LEU A 447 -5.57 10.72 6.30
C LEU A 447 -5.02 12.09 5.88
N PHE A 448 -4.74 12.26 4.58
CA PHE A 448 -4.24 13.52 4.04
C PHE A 448 -5.19 14.68 4.29
N MET A 449 -6.48 14.49 4.01
CA MET A 449 -7.49 15.53 4.17
C MET A 449 -7.72 15.87 5.64
N ASP A 450 -7.76 14.88 6.53
CA ASP A 450 -7.90 15.08 7.96
C ASP A 450 -6.69 15.83 8.55
N MET A 451 -5.47 15.49 8.10
CA MET A 451 -4.25 16.22 8.47
C MET A 451 -4.25 17.65 7.92
N ALA A 452 -4.68 17.86 6.68
CA ALA A 452 -4.73 19.19 6.09
C ALA A 452 -5.77 20.09 6.77
N TRP A 453 -6.83 19.50 7.32
CA TRP A 453 -7.79 20.24 8.15
C TRP A 453 -7.20 20.65 9.50
N ASN A 454 -6.59 19.72 10.22
CA ASN A 454 -5.96 20.01 11.52
C ASN A 454 -4.79 19.05 11.83
N PRO A 455 -3.58 19.33 11.35
CA PRO A 455 -2.43 18.46 11.52
C PRO A 455 -1.97 18.34 12.98
N LYS A 456 -2.34 19.30 13.85
CA LYS A 456 -1.94 19.31 15.27
C LYS A 456 -2.80 18.39 16.15
N THR A 457 -3.87 17.80 15.61
CA THR A 457 -4.72 16.85 16.35
C THR A 457 -4.06 15.50 16.50
N PHE A 458 -3.05 15.21 15.68
CA PHE A 458 -2.41 13.91 15.60
C PHE A 458 -0.96 13.97 16.08
N THR A 459 -0.55 12.91 16.76
CA THR A 459 0.85 12.59 17.01
C THR A 459 1.20 11.30 16.30
N MET A 460 2.48 10.93 16.24
CA MET A 460 2.91 9.68 15.61
C MET A 460 2.20 8.44 16.20
N GLN A 461 1.90 8.47 17.49
CA GLN A 461 1.16 7.42 18.18
C GLN A 461 -0.32 7.38 17.77
N ASP A 462 -0.86 8.50 17.33
CA ASP A 462 -2.28 8.60 16.97
C ASP A 462 -2.56 8.11 15.54
N VAL A 463 -1.57 7.93 14.66
CA VAL A 463 -1.77 7.44 13.29
C VAL A 463 -2.46 6.09 13.27
N THR A 464 -2.02 5.14 14.11
CA THR A 464 -2.67 3.83 14.23
C THR A 464 -4.06 3.91 14.85
N ARG A 465 -4.29 4.88 15.74
CA ARG A 465 -5.61 5.19 16.29
C ARG A 465 -6.52 5.77 15.21
N HIS A 466 -6.02 6.67 14.36
CA HIS A 466 -6.76 7.22 13.21
C HIS A 466 -7.22 6.10 12.28
N THR A 467 -6.33 5.18 11.89
CA THR A 467 -6.70 4.00 11.09
C THR A 467 -7.80 3.17 11.76
N THR A 468 -7.68 2.94 13.07
CA THR A 468 -8.70 2.20 13.86
C THR A 468 -10.04 2.94 13.87
N LEU A 469 -10.05 4.26 14.04
CA LEU A 469 -11.25 5.07 14.04
C LEU A 469 -11.92 5.11 12.67
N PHE A 470 -11.14 5.20 11.60
CA PHE A 470 -11.64 5.13 10.23
C PHE A 470 -12.43 3.84 9.98
N PHE A 471 -11.83 2.68 10.26
CA PHE A 471 -12.51 1.40 10.08
C PHE A 471 -13.68 1.20 11.07
N ARG A 472 -13.56 1.70 12.30
CA ARG A 472 -14.67 1.61 13.28
C ARG A 472 -15.87 2.44 12.85
N ARG A 473 -15.65 3.67 12.40
CA ARG A 473 -16.73 4.57 11.94
C ARG A 473 -17.40 4.04 10.68
N THR A 474 -16.63 3.45 9.78
CA THR A 474 -17.12 2.96 8.50
C THR A 474 -17.79 1.59 8.62
N LEU A 475 -17.16 0.62 9.26
CA LEU A 475 -17.69 -0.75 9.37
C LEU A 475 -18.66 -0.95 10.53
N GLY A 476 -18.61 -0.09 11.54
CA GLY A 476 -19.43 -0.23 12.75
C GLY A 476 -19.19 -1.51 13.56
N CYS A 477 -18.10 -2.23 13.29
CA CYS A 477 -17.85 -3.56 13.85
C CYS A 477 -16.82 -3.55 14.99
N LYS A 478 -16.89 -4.58 15.85
CA LYS A 478 -15.99 -4.78 16.99
C LYS A 478 -14.53 -5.04 16.53
N GLN A 479 -14.35 -5.57 15.35
CA GLN A 479 -13.06 -6.00 14.77
C GLN A 479 -12.24 -4.85 14.18
N ALA A 480 -12.73 -3.61 14.21
CA ALA A 480 -12.07 -2.47 13.57
C ALA A 480 -10.57 -2.30 13.93
N LYS A 481 -10.18 -2.65 15.17
CA LYS A 481 -8.78 -2.61 15.59
C LYS A 481 -7.95 -3.66 14.85
N GLU A 482 -8.48 -4.87 14.65
CA GLU A 482 -7.79 -5.92 13.92
C GLU A 482 -7.74 -5.62 12.42
N VAL A 483 -8.81 -5.08 11.86
CA VAL A 483 -8.84 -4.57 10.47
C VAL A 483 -7.74 -3.53 10.26
N ALA A 484 -7.61 -2.57 11.18
CA ALA A 484 -6.58 -1.54 11.13
C ALA A 484 -5.17 -2.10 11.29
N ASP A 485 -4.96 -3.12 12.13
CA ASP A 485 -3.65 -3.77 12.27
C ASP A 485 -3.25 -4.50 10.98
N ILE A 486 -4.16 -5.23 10.35
CA ILE A 486 -3.90 -5.90 9.07
C ILE A 486 -3.58 -4.86 7.99
N TYR A 487 -4.34 -3.79 7.90
CA TYR A 487 -4.09 -2.70 6.96
C TYR A 487 -2.70 -2.07 7.16
N ASN A 488 -2.37 -1.67 8.39
CA ASN A 488 -1.07 -1.07 8.71
C ASN A 488 0.10 -2.03 8.48
N ARG A 489 -0.07 -3.34 8.73
CA ARG A 489 0.96 -4.34 8.40
C ARG A 489 1.16 -4.50 6.91
N ASN A 490 0.09 -4.49 6.13
CA ASN A 490 0.20 -4.50 4.68
C ASN A 490 0.99 -3.27 4.20
N CYS A 491 0.67 -2.06 4.69
CA CYS A 491 1.43 -0.85 4.39
C CYS A 491 2.90 -0.95 4.81
N GLN A 492 3.19 -1.56 5.97
CA GLN A 492 4.56 -1.82 6.41
C GLN A 492 5.30 -2.75 5.44
N TYR A 493 4.65 -3.81 4.98
CA TYR A 493 5.26 -4.77 4.06
C TYR A 493 5.46 -4.17 2.66
N MET A 494 4.54 -3.30 2.21
CA MET A 494 4.72 -2.50 0.99
C MET A 494 5.96 -1.60 1.04
N GLY A 495 6.35 -1.13 2.22
CA GLY A 495 7.57 -0.36 2.40
C GLY A 495 8.86 -1.18 2.29
N ARG A 496 8.79 -2.51 2.24
CA ARG A 496 9.96 -3.37 1.95
C ARG A 496 10.32 -3.28 0.47
N VAL A 497 9.33 -3.49 -0.38
CA VAL A 497 9.41 -3.37 -1.84
C VAL A 497 8.01 -3.21 -2.42
N THR A 498 7.85 -2.36 -3.41
CA THR A 498 6.58 -2.19 -4.11
C THR A 498 6.35 -3.34 -5.09
N PRO A 499 5.10 -3.69 -5.42
CA PRO A 499 4.80 -4.83 -6.30
C PRO A 499 5.51 -4.77 -7.65
N GLU A 500 5.62 -3.56 -8.24
CA GLU A 500 6.24 -3.36 -9.55
C GLU A 500 7.78 -3.50 -9.53
N MET A 501 8.40 -3.50 -8.35
CA MET A 501 9.84 -3.70 -8.16
C MET A 501 10.18 -5.10 -7.63
N LEU A 502 9.17 -5.90 -7.30
CA LEU A 502 9.37 -7.27 -6.79
C LEU A 502 9.74 -8.22 -7.93
N ASP A 503 10.79 -9.00 -7.74
CA ASP A 503 11.19 -10.09 -8.63
C ASP A 503 11.90 -11.22 -7.85
N ALA A 504 12.27 -12.31 -8.55
CA ALA A 504 12.92 -13.46 -7.93
C ALA A 504 14.27 -13.14 -7.26
N SER A 505 14.93 -12.05 -7.64
CA SER A 505 16.24 -11.66 -7.10
C SER A 505 16.14 -10.70 -5.89
N THR A 506 14.93 -10.27 -5.54
CA THR A 506 14.70 -9.25 -4.49
C THR A 506 15.19 -9.70 -3.11
N TYR A 507 14.96 -10.96 -2.77
CA TYR A 507 15.35 -11.52 -1.48
C TYR A 507 16.25 -12.75 -1.66
N ASN A 508 16.99 -13.10 -0.64
CA ASN A 508 17.93 -14.21 -0.69
C ASN A 508 17.25 -15.55 -0.34
N VAL A 509 17.38 -16.54 -1.23
CA VAL A 509 16.87 -17.90 -1.02
C VAL A 509 17.70 -18.66 0.02
N GLU A 510 19.03 -18.56 -0.06
CA GLU A 510 19.95 -19.38 0.76
C GLU A 510 19.91 -19.02 2.25
N THR A 511 19.65 -17.74 2.57
CA THR A 511 19.48 -17.28 3.96
C THR A 511 18.10 -17.57 4.53
N GLY A 512 17.16 -18.03 3.70
CA GLY A 512 15.76 -18.22 4.07
C GLY A 512 14.94 -16.93 4.11
N GLU A 513 15.50 -15.80 3.67
CA GLU A 513 14.82 -14.49 3.66
C GLU A 513 13.57 -14.53 2.79
N TRP A 514 13.67 -15.11 1.57
CA TRP A 514 12.50 -15.27 0.70
C TRP A 514 11.37 -16.04 1.38
N ARG A 515 11.68 -17.17 2.03
CA ARG A 515 10.70 -17.97 2.77
C ARG A 515 10.04 -17.12 3.87
N GLN A 516 10.85 -16.39 4.63
CA GLN A 516 10.34 -15.57 5.74
C GLN A 516 9.34 -14.51 5.27
N VAL A 517 9.64 -13.80 4.19
CA VAL A 517 8.75 -12.73 3.69
C VAL A 517 7.50 -13.29 3.03
N ALA A 518 7.58 -14.41 2.31
CA ALA A 518 6.43 -15.14 1.78
C ALA A 518 5.52 -15.64 2.93
N ASP A 519 6.09 -16.21 3.97
CA ASP A 519 5.36 -16.65 5.17
C ASP A 519 4.70 -15.48 5.92
N ASP A 520 5.34 -14.32 5.95
CA ASP A 520 4.75 -13.11 6.54
C ASP A 520 3.43 -12.76 5.85
N TYR A 521 3.43 -12.72 4.51
CA TYR A 521 2.22 -12.44 3.73
C TYR A 521 1.19 -13.56 3.82
N ALA A 522 1.60 -14.82 3.79
CA ALA A 522 0.70 -15.97 3.97
C ALA A 522 0.00 -15.94 5.34
N ARG A 523 0.71 -15.53 6.40
CA ARG A 523 0.11 -15.33 7.73
C ARG A 523 -0.88 -14.16 7.73
N LEU A 524 -0.53 -13.05 7.07
CA LEU A 524 -1.39 -11.87 6.98
C LEU A 524 -2.66 -12.18 6.18
N GLU A 525 -2.55 -12.89 5.07
CA GLU A 525 -3.68 -13.34 4.26
C GLU A 525 -4.65 -14.23 5.05
N ARG A 526 -4.12 -15.23 5.77
CA ARG A 526 -4.96 -16.09 6.62
C ARG A 526 -5.70 -15.30 7.69
N ARG A 527 -5.08 -14.26 8.27
CA ARG A 527 -5.76 -13.36 9.22
C ARG A 527 -6.88 -12.57 8.54
N ALA A 528 -6.58 -11.99 7.37
CA ALA A 528 -7.56 -11.20 6.62
C ALA A 528 -8.77 -12.03 6.18
N LEU A 529 -8.53 -13.28 5.73
CA LEU A 529 -9.61 -14.21 5.34
C LEU A 529 -10.50 -14.61 6.51
N ARG A 530 -9.90 -14.98 7.65
CA ARG A 530 -10.70 -15.30 8.86
C ARG A 530 -11.54 -14.13 9.33
N LEU A 531 -11.00 -12.92 9.21
CA LEU A 531 -11.70 -11.72 9.62
C LEU A 531 -12.87 -11.39 8.69
N TYR A 532 -12.75 -11.67 7.41
CA TYR A 532 -13.79 -11.42 6.41
C TYR A 532 -15.14 -12.06 6.79
N ASP A 533 -15.14 -13.28 7.29
CA ASP A 533 -16.36 -13.98 7.68
C ASP A 533 -17.07 -13.31 8.86
N SER A 534 -16.33 -12.61 9.72
CA SER A 534 -16.86 -11.89 10.87
C SER A 534 -17.30 -10.45 10.55
N ILE A 535 -17.00 -9.94 9.37
CA ILE A 535 -17.49 -8.63 8.91
C ILE A 535 -18.95 -8.75 8.53
N PRO A 536 -19.82 -7.82 8.98
CA PRO A 536 -21.20 -7.75 8.55
C PRO A 536 -21.32 -7.75 7.03
N ALA A 537 -22.33 -8.45 6.49
CA ALA A 537 -22.46 -8.67 5.04
C ALA A 537 -22.41 -7.36 4.21
N GLU A 538 -23.07 -6.31 4.72
CA GLU A 538 -23.10 -4.98 4.10
C GLU A 538 -21.74 -4.25 4.09
N GLY A 539 -20.79 -4.67 4.92
CA GLY A 539 -19.46 -4.11 5.00
C GLY A 539 -18.39 -4.92 4.26
N ARG A 540 -18.74 -6.10 3.72
CA ARG A 540 -17.76 -7.03 3.14
C ARG A 540 -17.10 -6.50 1.88
N ASP A 541 -17.83 -5.80 1.03
CA ASP A 541 -17.25 -5.22 -0.18
C ASP A 541 -16.29 -4.08 0.15
N PHE A 542 -16.62 -3.24 1.12
CA PHE A 542 -15.70 -2.22 1.63
C PHE A 542 -14.42 -2.86 2.22
N TYR A 543 -14.58 -3.87 3.07
CA TYR A 543 -13.44 -4.58 3.65
C TYR A 543 -12.59 -5.27 2.58
N ARG A 544 -13.22 -5.88 1.58
CA ARG A 544 -12.53 -6.53 0.46
C ARG A 544 -11.71 -5.53 -0.33
N GLN A 545 -12.27 -4.38 -0.68
CA GLN A 545 -11.59 -3.34 -1.45
C GLN A 545 -10.33 -2.81 -0.75
N LEU A 546 -10.45 -2.45 0.52
CA LEU A 546 -9.38 -1.74 1.21
C LEU A 546 -8.37 -2.67 1.90
N VAL A 547 -8.77 -3.89 2.26
CA VAL A 547 -7.96 -4.76 3.12
C VAL A 547 -7.72 -6.13 2.49
N LEU A 548 -8.76 -6.89 2.17
CA LEU A 548 -8.59 -8.29 1.79
C LEU A 548 -7.93 -8.43 0.43
N PHE A 549 -8.40 -7.71 -0.58
CA PHE A 549 -7.83 -7.81 -1.94
C PHE A 549 -6.36 -7.40 -1.98
N PRO A 550 -5.91 -6.24 -1.43
CA PRO A 550 -4.50 -5.88 -1.46
C PRO A 550 -3.61 -6.92 -0.75
N VAL A 551 -4.08 -7.48 0.37
CA VAL A 551 -3.34 -8.53 1.09
C VAL A 551 -3.25 -9.81 0.29
N GLN A 552 -4.36 -10.26 -0.34
CA GLN A 552 -4.38 -11.46 -1.18
C GLN A 552 -3.52 -11.32 -2.42
N ALA A 553 -3.60 -10.16 -3.07
CA ALA A 553 -2.81 -9.84 -4.26
C ALA A 553 -1.31 -9.90 -3.96
N MET A 554 -0.88 -9.26 -2.87
CA MET A 554 0.53 -9.26 -2.49
C MET A 554 1.01 -10.62 -1.98
N ALA A 555 0.21 -11.33 -1.18
CA ALA A 555 0.54 -12.69 -0.77
C ALA A 555 0.78 -13.59 -1.99
N ASN A 556 -0.09 -13.48 -2.99
CA ASN A 556 0.05 -14.24 -4.23
C ASN A 556 1.29 -13.85 -5.05
N LEU A 557 1.64 -12.56 -5.12
CA LEU A 557 2.87 -12.11 -5.79
C LEU A 557 4.13 -12.61 -5.06
N TYR A 558 4.15 -12.56 -3.74
CA TYR A 558 5.27 -13.07 -2.95
C TYR A 558 5.43 -14.58 -3.13
N ASP A 559 4.34 -15.34 -3.10
CA ASP A 559 4.37 -16.78 -3.39
C ASP A 559 4.90 -17.07 -4.81
N MET A 560 4.44 -16.28 -5.80
CA MET A 560 4.84 -16.45 -7.20
C MET A 560 6.33 -16.20 -7.42
N TYR A 561 6.86 -15.08 -6.89
CA TYR A 561 8.27 -14.73 -7.09
C TYR A 561 9.19 -15.56 -6.19
N TYR A 562 8.73 -15.98 -5.01
CA TYR A 562 9.43 -16.98 -4.22
C TYR A 562 9.52 -18.32 -4.97
N ALA A 563 8.42 -18.76 -5.57
CA ALA A 563 8.43 -19.97 -6.39
C ALA A 563 9.37 -19.84 -7.61
N GLN A 564 9.41 -18.68 -8.26
CA GLN A 564 10.36 -18.42 -9.34
C GLN A 564 11.81 -18.43 -8.82
N ALA A 565 12.09 -17.85 -7.68
CA ALA A 565 13.41 -17.85 -7.07
C ALA A 565 13.86 -19.27 -6.73
N MET A 566 12.98 -20.09 -6.14
CA MET A 566 13.23 -21.51 -5.87
C MET A 566 13.44 -22.32 -7.15
N ASN A 567 12.61 -22.08 -8.18
CA ASN A 567 12.81 -22.73 -9.47
C ASN A 567 14.20 -22.42 -10.05
N GLN A 568 14.61 -21.17 -10.05
CA GLN A 568 15.94 -20.76 -10.57
C GLN A 568 17.08 -21.35 -9.74
N TYR A 569 16.94 -21.36 -8.42
CA TYR A 569 17.92 -21.89 -7.49
C TYR A 569 18.13 -23.41 -7.70
N LEU A 570 17.04 -24.18 -7.76
CA LEU A 570 17.08 -25.63 -7.94
C LEU A 570 17.47 -26.02 -9.37
N ALA A 571 16.99 -25.29 -10.38
CA ALA A 571 17.35 -25.53 -11.77
C ALA A 571 18.84 -25.30 -12.03
N LYS A 572 19.47 -24.31 -11.38
CA LYS A 572 20.92 -24.10 -11.44
C LYS A 572 21.71 -25.28 -10.89
N ALA A 573 21.17 -25.96 -9.89
CA ALA A 573 21.73 -27.20 -9.36
C ALA A 573 21.37 -28.43 -10.18
N GLY A 574 20.53 -28.31 -11.23
CA GLY A 574 20.04 -29.43 -12.05
C GLY A 574 19.02 -30.32 -11.33
N SER A 575 18.35 -29.81 -10.28
CA SER A 575 17.35 -30.54 -9.52
C SER A 575 16.01 -30.63 -10.23
N PRO A 576 15.42 -31.84 -10.41
CA PRO A 576 14.06 -31.99 -10.95
C PRO A 576 12.96 -31.32 -10.10
N ASP A 577 13.20 -31.10 -8.81
CA ASP A 577 12.26 -30.40 -7.92
C ASP A 577 11.99 -28.97 -8.41
N ALA A 578 12.85 -28.40 -9.26
CA ALA A 578 12.59 -27.13 -9.94
C ALA A 578 11.27 -27.13 -10.72
N ASN A 579 10.83 -28.30 -11.22
CA ASN A 579 9.60 -28.40 -12.03
C ASN A 579 8.33 -28.17 -11.20
N GLU A 580 8.31 -28.60 -9.93
CA GLU A 580 7.19 -28.32 -9.02
C GLU A 580 7.05 -26.82 -8.77
N TRP A 581 8.16 -26.13 -8.57
CA TRP A 581 8.18 -24.67 -8.39
C TRP A 581 7.78 -23.91 -9.66
N ALA A 582 8.12 -24.45 -10.85
CA ALA A 582 7.62 -23.87 -12.11
C ALA A 582 6.10 -23.97 -12.24
N ALA A 583 5.51 -25.10 -11.81
CA ALA A 583 4.06 -25.28 -11.75
C ALA A 583 3.41 -24.29 -10.76
N GLU A 584 4.06 -24.07 -9.62
CA GLU A 584 3.59 -23.10 -8.61
C GLU A 584 3.56 -21.65 -9.14
N VAL A 585 4.60 -21.20 -9.87
CA VAL A 585 4.59 -19.91 -10.57
C VAL A 585 3.36 -19.76 -11.46
N SER A 586 3.07 -20.79 -12.26
CA SER A 586 1.92 -20.79 -13.18
C SER A 586 0.57 -20.75 -12.42
N ARG A 587 0.49 -21.46 -11.28
CA ARG A 587 -0.69 -21.46 -10.40
C ARG A 587 -0.94 -20.06 -9.82
N CYS A 588 0.11 -19.42 -9.29
CA CYS A 588 0.01 -18.07 -8.72
C CYS A 588 -0.35 -17.03 -9.79
N PHE A 589 0.23 -17.10 -10.97
CA PHE A 589 -0.12 -16.22 -12.08
C PHE A 589 -1.60 -16.31 -12.48
N LYS A 590 -2.13 -17.53 -12.55
CA LYS A 590 -3.56 -17.76 -12.79
C LYS A 590 -4.42 -17.21 -11.63
N ARG A 591 -4.00 -17.40 -10.39
CA ARG A 591 -4.70 -16.89 -9.21
C ARG A 591 -4.78 -15.36 -9.23
N ASP A 592 -3.72 -14.67 -9.63
CA ASP A 592 -3.70 -13.22 -9.78
C ASP A 592 -4.83 -12.73 -10.71
N SER A 593 -4.91 -13.32 -11.89
CA SER A 593 -5.96 -13.00 -12.87
C SER A 593 -7.38 -13.22 -12.30
N LEU A 594 -7.57 -14.26 -11.47
CA LEU A 594 -8.86 -14.54 -10.84
C LEU A 594 -9.21 -13.53 -9.74
N LEU A 595 -8.21 -13.06 -8.97
CA LEU A 595 -8.40 -12.01 -7.96
C LEU A 595 -8.82 -10.69 -8.61
N CYS A 596 -8.13 -10.28 -9.69
CA CYS A 596 -8.46 -9.08 -10.45
C CYS A 596 -9.83 -9.20 -11.13
N LEU A 597 -10.16 -10.37 -11.69
CA LEU A 597 -11.48 -10.64 -12.28
C LEU A 597 -12.60 -10.52 -11.24
N HIS A 598 -12.40 -11.09 -10.04
CA HIS A 598 -13.36 -10.97 -8.96
C HIS A 598 -13.60 -9.51 -8.55
N TYR A 599 -12.53 -8.72 -8.42
CA TYR A 599 -12.63 -7.28 -8.11
C TYR A 599 -13.47 -6.55 -9.16
N ASN A 600 -13.17 -6.77 -10.45
CA ASN A 600 -13.81 -6.06 -11.54
C ASN A 600 -15.27 -6.49 -11.77
N LYS A 601 -15.57 -7.80 -11.73
CA LYS A 601 -16.82 -8.35 -12.24
C LYS A 601 -17.80 -8.83 -11.18
N VAL A 602 -17.34 -9.14 -9.98
CA VAL A 602 -18.17 -9.78 -8.95
C VAL A 602 -18.43 -8.85 -7.77
N MET A 603 -17.38 -8.25 -7.25
CA MET A 603 -17.45 -7.36 -6.11
C MET A 603 -18.38 -6.18 -6.41
N SER A 604 -19.21 -5.81 -5.44
CA SER A 604 -20.20 -4.72 -5.56
C SER A 604 -21.09 -4.83 -6.82
N GLY A 605 -21.42 -6.08 -7.24
CA GLY A 605 -22.21 -6.32 -8.44
C GLY A 605 -21.53 -5.86 -9.76
N GLY A 606 -20.21 -5.77 -9.79
CA GLY A 606 -19.45 -5.33 -10.97
C GLY A 606 -19.34 -3.80 -11.11
N LYS A 607 -19.69 -3.02 -10.11
CA LYS A 607 -19.60 -1.55 -10.11
C LYS A 607 -18.21 -1.04 -10.48
N TRP A 608 -17.16 -1.78 -10.11
CA TRP A 608 -15.76 -1.38 -10.26
C TRP A 608 -15.08 -2.00 -11.49
N ASP A 609 -15.89 -2.45 -12.47
CA ASP A 609 -15.37 -3.07 -13.68
C ASP A 609 -14.42 -2.13 -14.45
N GLY A 610 -13.17 -2.53 -14.55
CA GLY A 610 -12.09 -1.78 -15.18
C GLY A 610 -11.03 -1.23 -14.22
N PHE A 611 -11.29 -1.14 -12.92
CA PHE A 611 -10.31 -0.59 -11.97
C PHE A 611 -9.11 -1.50 -11.71
N MET A 612 -9.27 -2.83 -11.70
CA MET A 612 -8.15 -3.76 -11.56
C MET A 612 -7.73 -4.32 -12.92
N THR A 613 -7.25 -3.43 -13.79
CA THR A 613 -6.73 -3.75 -15.13
C THR A 613 -5.29 -3.31 -15.33
N GLN A 614 -4.68 -2.69 -14.31
CA GLN A 614 -3.28 -2.30 -14.33
C GLN A 614 -2.39 -3.54 -14.38
N LYS A 615 -1.52 -3.61 -15.36
CA LYS A 615 -0.44 -4.59 -15.43
C LYS A 615 0.57 -4.34 -14.31
N HIS A 616 1.05 -5.40 -13.68
CA HIS A 616 1.90 -5.31 -12.49
C HIS A 616 2.92 -6.46 -12.40
N ILE A 617 2.85 -7.45 -13.28
CA ILE A 617 3.79 -8.58 -13.34
C ILE A 617 4.64 -8.49 -14.60
N GLY A 618 5.96 -8.51 -14.45
CA GLY A 618 6.88 -8.57 -15.58
C GLY A 618 7.58 -7.25 -15.93
N TYR A 619 7.50 -6.22 -15.06
CA TYR A 619 8.24 -4.98 -15.24
C TYR A 619 9.76 -5.19 -15.19
N ARG A 620 10.46 -4.51 -16.11
CA ARG A 620 11.93 -4.38 -16.13
C ARG A 620 12.38 -2.93 -16.00
N SER A 621 11.56 -1.99 -16.52
CA SER A 621 11.70 -0.55 -16.38
C SER A 621 10.32 0.09 -16.15
N TRP A 622 10.27 1.39 -15.89
CA TRP A 622 9.01 2.10 -15.67
C TRP A 622 8.17 2.25 -16.96
N ASN A 623 8.81 2.29 -18.12
CA ASN A 623 8.19 2.53 -19.41
C ASN A 623 8.09 1.27 -20.29
N ASP A 624 8.15 0.09 -19.69
CA ASP A 624 8.00 -1.18 -20.42
C ASP A 624 6.68 -1.21 -21.19
N ASN A 625 6.75 -1.41 -22.49
CA ASN A 625 5.61 -1.41 -23.40
C ASN A 625 5.04 -2.82 -23.62
N PHE A 626 4.61 -3.48 -22.52
CA PHE A 626 3.85 -4.72 -22.61
C PHE A 626 2.36 -4.46 -22.35
N ARG A 627 1.48 -5.21 -23.03
CA ARG A 627 0.03 -4.97 -22.95
C ARG A 627 -0.65 -5.67 -21.78
N HIS A 628 -0.13 -6.83 -21.40
CA HIS A 628 -0.68 -7.70 -20.36
C HIS A 628 0.41 -8.18 -19.43
N ASP A 629 0.03 -8.57 -18.21
CA ASP A 629 0.96 -9.23 -17.30
C ASP A 629 1.67 -10.40 -17.96
N MET A 630 2.96 -10.54 -17.68
CA MET A 630 3.81 -11.56 -18.27
C MET A 630 4.13 -12.64 -17.24
N LEU A 631 3.81 -13.88 -17.58
CA LEU A 631 4.20 -15.03 -16.75
C LEU A 631 5.71 -15.01 -16.53
N PRO A 632 6.19 -15.03 -15.27
CA PRO A 632 7.61 -15.10 -14.96
C PRO A 632 8.26 -16.33 -15.59
N ARG A 633 9.46 -16.14 -16.15
CA ARG A 633 10.20 -17.24 -16.80
C ARG A 633 10.66 -18.27 -15.77
N THR A 634 10.47 -19.53 -16.09
CA THR A 634 10.92 -20.68 -15.30
C THR A 634 11.79 -21.58 -16.16
N THR A 635 12.58 -22.42 -15.51
CA THR A 635 13.43 -23.43 -16.15
C THR A 635 12.88 -24.79 -15.83
N THR A 636 12.71 -25.64 -16.84
CA THR A 636 12.38 -27.04 -16.68
C THR A 636 13.67 -27.85 -16.68
N VAL A 637 13.80 -28.76 -15.72
CA VAL A 637 14.91 -29.70 -15.62
C VAL A 637 14.40 -31.08 -16.05
N ALA A 638 15.16 -31.76 -16.90
CA ALA A 638 14.83 -33.13 -17.28
C ALA A 638 14.88 -34.05 -16.05
N ASP A 639 13.84 -34.85 -15.87
CA ASP A 639 13.80 -35.91 -14.87
C ASP A 639 14.17 -37.25 -15.55
N ASP A 640 15.36 -37.27 -16.18
CA ASP A 640 15.87 -38.47 -16.85
C ASP A 640 16.27 -39.50 -15.82
N ALA A 641 15.96 -40.76 -16.08
CA ALA A 641 16.10 -41.88 -15.17
C ALA A 641 17.52 -42.00 -14.59
N PRO A 642 17.68 -42.51 -13.38
CA PRO A 642 18.71 -42.09 -12.43
C PRO A 642 20.10 -42.68 -12.71
N ALA A 643 21.09 -41.78 -12.69
CA ALA A 643 22.48 -42.17 -12.38
C ALA A 643 22.77 -42.19 -10.85
N GLY A 644 21.76 -41.89 -10.03
CA GLY A 644 21.91 -41.67 -8.59
C GLY A 644 22.02 -40.18 -8.21
N TYR A 645 21.73 -39.86 -6.96
CA TYR A 645 21.69 -38.47 -6.48
C TYR A 645 23.08 -37.83 -6.41
N THR A 646 23.22 -36.62 -6.93
CA THR A 646 24.42 -35.79 -6.77
C THR A 646 24.02 -34.43 -6.23
N PHE A 647 24.59 -34.01 -5.10
CA PHE A 647 24.22 -32.81 -4.36
C PHE A 647 25.13 -31.63 -4.68
N ALA A 648 24.57 -30.42 -4.65
CA ALA A 648 25.34 -29.18 -4.73
C ALA A 648 25.48 -28.60 -3.32
N ALA A 649 26.70 -28.19 -2.95
CA ALA A 649 26.90 -27.48 -1.71
C ALA A 649 26.18 -26.12 -1.72
N SER A 650 25.66 -25.74 -0.56
CA SER A 650 25.09 -24.40 -0.34
C SER A 650 25.45 -23.91 1.06
N ALA A 651 25.74 -22.59 1.18
CA ALA A 651 25.98 -21.94 2.47
C ALA A 651 27.02 -22.61 3.39
N GLY A 652 28.04 -23.34 2.81
CA GLY A 652 29.12 -23.95 3.58
C GLY A 652 28.83 -25.34 4.14
N TYR A 653 27.80 -26.05 3.64
CA TYR A 653 27.46 -27.41 3.98
C TYR A 653 26.78 -28.15 2.82
N VAL A 654 26.67 -29.49 2.95
CA VAL A 654 25.78 -30.34 2.14
C VAL A 654 24.93 -31.17 3.11
N SER A 655 23.61 -31.04 3.04
CA SER A 655 22.66 -31.85 3.85
C SER A 655 21.94 -32.83 2.94
N ILE A 656 21.94 -34.11 3.31
CA ILE A 656 21.51 -35.24 2.48
C ILE A 656 20.55 -36.12 3.29
N GLU A 657 19.36 -36.40 2.75
CA GLU A 657 18.51 -37.48 3.29
C GLU A 657 19.12 -38.84 2.95
N ALA A 658 19.23 -39.76 3.91
CA ALA A 658 19.96 -40.99 3.73
C ALA A 658 19.39 -41.87 2.60
N GLU A 659 18.13 -41.75 2.25
CA GLU A 659 17.50 -42.47 1.13
C GLU A 659 17.92 -41.94 -0.25
N HIS A 660 18.51 -40.75 -0.33
CA HIS A 660 18.95 -40.13 -1.59
C HIS A 660 20.45 -40.39 -1.83
N TYR A 661 20.82 -41.64 -1.81
CA TYR A 661 22.19 -42.08 -2.10
C TYR A 661 22.48 -42.04 -3.61
N TYR A 662 23.77 -41.90 -3.96
CA TYR A 662 24.24 -42.07 -5.32
C TYR A 662 24.20 -43.53 -5.75
N SER A 663 24.74 -44.42 -4.89
CA SER A 663 24.68 -45.84 -5.11
C SER A 663 24.57 -46.62 -3.77
N ALA A 664 23.95 -47.80 -3.83
CA ALA A 664 23.79 -48.68 -2.71
C ALA A 664 24.26 -50.11 -3.10
N GLN A 665 25.42 -50.48 -2.57
CA GLN A 665 25.94 -51.85 -2.73
C GLN A 665 25.42 -52.69 -1.57
N ALA A 666 24.74 -53.80 -1.87
CA ALA A 666 24.34 -54.80 -0.88
C ALA A 666 25.30 -55.97 -0.87
N SER A 667 25.46 -56.65 0.26
CA SER A 667 26.17 -57.93 0.35
C SER A 667 25.26 -59.13 0.01
N ALA A 668 25.85 -60.31 -0.19
CA ALA A 668 25.08 -61.50 -0.53
C ALA A 668 23.97 -61.77 0.50
N GLY A 669 22.75 -61.93 0.04
CA GLY A 669 21.58 -62.20 0.88
C GLY A 669 21.02 -61.02 1.62
N THR A 670 21.49 -59.79 1.32
CA THR A 670 20.98 -58.53 1.89
C THR A 670 20.48 -57.58 0.82
N GLN A 671 19.71 -56.56 1.26
CA GLN A 671 19.28 -55.43 0.43
C GLN A 671 19.19 -54.17 1.25
N TRP A 672 19.42 -53.02 0.64
CA TRP A 672 19.13 -51.74 1.25
C TRP A 672 17.63 -51.47 1.18
N SER A 673 17.00 -51.31 2.34
CA SER A 673 15.57 -51.07 2.47
C SER A 673 15.30 -49.67 2.98
N VAL A 674 14.44 -48.92 2.26
CA VAL A 674 13.94 -47.63 2.68
C VAL A 674 12.72 -47.84 3.56
N TYR A 675 12.70 -47.22 4.73
CA TYR A 675 11.56 -47.19 5.65
C TYR A 675 10.82 -45.86 5.52
N PRO A 676 9.71 -45.77 4.76
CA PRO A 676 8.97 -44.56 4.55
C PRO A 676 8.49 -43.95 5.88
N TYR A 677 8.56 -42.62 5.97
CA TYR A 677 8.10 -41.83 7.15
C TYR A 677 8.83 -42.16 8.47
N TYR A 678 9.98 -42.85 8.44
CA TYR A 678 10.70 -43.17 9.65
C TYR A 678 11.76 -42.14 10.04
N GLY A 679 12.22 -41.31 9.11
CA GLY A 679 13.06 -40.14 9.39
C GLY A 679 12.28 -38.99 10.01
N ARG A 680 12.96 -37.96 10.54
CA ARG A 680 12.33 -36.74 11.04
C ARG A 680 11.81 -35.84 9.93
N THR A 681 12.45 -35.94 8.80
CA THR A 681 12.11 -35.12 7.60
C THR A 681 11.54 -35.98 6.49
N ARG A 682 12.15 -37.14 6.20
CA ARG A 682 11.70 -38.08 5.16
C ARG A 682 11.73 -39.53 5.68
N SER A 683 12.43 -40.42 5.02
CA SER A 683 12.53 -41.82 5.32
C SER A 683 13.80 -42.11 6.12
N ALA A 684 14.07 -43.40 6.36
CA ALA A 684 15.34 -43.86 6.85
C ALA A 684 15.75 -45.10 6.07
N VAL A 685 17.04 -45.46 6.06
CA VAL A 685 17.59 -46.55 5.23
C VAL A 685 18.38 -47.53 6.09
N ALA A 686 18.15 -48.82 5.90
CA ALA A 686 18.90 -49.85 6.60
C ALA A 686 19.18 -51.06 5.68
N LEU A 687 20.27 -51.78 5.99
CA LEU A 687 20.58 -53.05 5.35
C LEU A 687 19.75 -54.19 6.00
N THR A 688 18.99 -54.92 5.23
CA THR A 688 18.07 -55.96 5.66
C THR A 688 18.30 -57.26 4.89
N PRO A 689 17.93 -58.44 5.44
CA PRO A 689 17.46 -58.68 6.80
C PRO A 689 18.58 -58.58 7.86
N TYR A 690 18.25 -58.21 9.09
CA TYR A 690 19.22 -58.01 10.19
C TYR A 690 19.90 -59.28 10.68
N THR A 691 19.50 -60.42 10.19
CA THR A 691 20.06 -61.71 10.53
C THR A 691 21.20 -62.15 9.62
N GLN A 692 21.50 -61.37 8.58
CA GLN A 692 22.57 -61.63 7.63
C GLN A 692 23.83 -60.80 7.96
N PRO A 693 25.04 -61.30 7.66
CA PRO A 693 26.27 -60.53 7.76
C PRO A 693 26.20 -59.32 6.82
N VAL A 694 26.70 -58.15 7.27
CA VAL A 694 26.73 -56.95 6.47
C VAL A 694 27.73 -56.98 5.31
N GLY A 695 28.77 -57.83 5.38
CA GLY A 695 29.77 -58.01 4.34
C GLY A 695 30.40 -56.70 3.89
N ASP A 696 30.46 -56.51 2.59
CA ASP A 696 31.00 -55.32 1.91
C ASP A 696 29.93 -54.27 1.53
N ALA A 697 28.73 -54.34 2.12
CA ALA A 697 27.63 -53.41 1.87
C ALA A 697 28.04 -51.94 2.11
N ALA A 698 27.56 -51.04 1.25
CA ALA A 698 27.92 -49.64 1.30
C ALA A 698 26.79 -48.75 0.77
N LEU A 699 26.66 -47.59 1.34
CA LEU A 699 25.96 -46.44 0.76
C LEU A 699 27.00 -45.42 0.32
N THR A 700 26.85 -44.91 -0.91
CA THR A 700 27.73 -43.87 -1.45
C THR A 700 26.92 -42.64 -1.77
N TYR A 701 27.40 -41.49 -1.34
CA TYR A 701 26.80 -40.16 -1.58
C TYR A 701 27.75 -39.29 -2.39
N ARG A 702 27.24 -38.62 -3.43
CA ARG A 702 28.04 -37.70 -4.25
C ARG A 702 27.59 -36.29 -4.03
N PHE A 703 28.55 -35.37 -3.99
CA PHE A 703 28.31 -33.97 -3.85
C PHE A 703 29.48 -33.11 -4.33
N THR A 704 29.21 -31.84 -4.61
CA THR A 704 30.23 -30.84 -4.98
C THR A 704 30.51 -29.94 -3.80
N MET A 705 31.78 -29.58 -3.58
CA MET A 705 32.22 -28.57 -2.62
C MET A 705 32.93 -27.43 -3.36
N PRO A 706 32.92 -26.20 -2.80
CA PRO A 706 33.70 -25.08 -3.33
C PRO A 706 35.20 -25.39 -3.28
N ALA A 707 35.94 -24.79 -4.22
CA ALA A 707 37.40 -24.91 -4.21
C ALA A 707 38.00 -24.31 -2.93
N GLY A 708 39.10 -24.95 -2.45
CA GLY A 708 39.86 -24.45 -1.30
C GLY A 708 39.39 -24.96 0.05
N VAL A 709 38.34 -25.76 0.15
CA VAL A 709 37.95 -26.50 1.36
C VAL A 709 39.02 -27.53 1.65
N LYS A 710 39.60 -27.56 2.87
CA LYS A 710 40.66 -28.51 3.28
C LYS A 710 40.22 -29.48 4.34
N LYS A 711 39.11 -29.17 5.01
CA LYS A 711 38.56 -30.06 6.05
C LYS A 711 37.06 -29.94 6.06
N ALA A 712 36.38 -31.02 6.41
CA ALA A 712 34.95 -31.01 6.64
C ALA A 712 34.62 -31.93 7.84
N THR A 713 33.53 -31.67 8.51
CA THR A 713 32.95 -32.52 9.54
C THR A 713 31.72 -33.21 9.00
N VAL A 714 31.73 -34.54 8.98
CA VAL A 714 30.59 -35.34 8.54
C VAL A 714 29.74 -35.72 9.75
N HIS A 715 28.51 -35.19 9.79
CA HIS A 715 27.48 -35.59 10.75
C HIS A 715 26.70 -36.76 10.17
N VAL A 716 26.69 -37.90 10.88
CA VAL A 716 25.87 -39.04 10.52
C VAL A 716 24.79 -39.24 11.56
N VAL A 717 23.55 -39.12 11.15
CA VAL A 717 22.36 -39.25 11.99
C VAL A 717 21.75 -40.63 11.76
N THR A 718 21.60 -41.38 12.85
CA THR A 718 20.99 -42.71 12.85
C THR A 718 19.79 -42.76 13.80
N LYS A 719 18.88 -43.70 13.57
CA LYS A 719 17.83 -43.99 14.55
C LYS A 719 18.45 -44.62 15.80
N SER A 720 17.85 -44.41 16.95
CA SER A 720 18.29 -44.99 18.20
C SER A 720 18.11 -46.54 18.17
N THR A 721 19.22 -47.25 18.29
CA THR A 721 19.28 -48.74 18.41
C THR A 721 20.26 -49.08 19.52
N LEU A 722 19.85 -49.93 20.41
CA LEU A 722 20.72 -50.44 21.47
C LEU A 722 21.68 -51.51 20.94
N ASP A 723 22.73 -51.84 21.69
CA ASP A 723 23.68 -52.91 21.36
C ASP A 723 23.04 -54.30 21.58
N PHE A 724 22.10 -54.67 20.71
CA PHE A 724 21.35 -55.93 20.82
C PHE A 724 22.17 -57.18 20.49
N LEU A 725 23.35 -56.99 19.91
CA LEU A 725 24.30 -58.11 19.65
C LEU A 725 25.29 -58.26 20.75
N ASN A 726 25.37 -57.40 21.73
CA ASN A 726 26.39 -57.40 22.82
C ASN A 726 27.84 -57.43 22.30
N VAL A 727 28.12 -56.66 21.25
CA VAL A 727 29.43 -56.57 20.59
C VAL A 727 30.28 -55.41 21.05
N GLY A 728 29.81 -54.63 22.02
CA GLY A 728 30.47 -53.45 22.53
C GLY A 728 30.09 -52.19 21.74
N GLY A 729 28.89 -52.22 21.16
CA GLY A 729 28.30 -51.20 20.32
C GLY A 729 28.41 -51.50 18.83
N HIS A 730 27.40 -51.05 18.09
CA HIS A 730 27.36 -51.21 16.64
C HIS A 730 28.24 -50.16 15.95
N GLU A 731 28.96 -50.57 14.95
CA GLU A 731 29.92 -49.74 14.23
C GLU A 731 29.58 -49.60 12.76
N TYR A 732 29.95 -48.48 12.21
CA TYR A 732 30.03 -48.21 10.77
C TYR A 732 31.32 -47.44 10.46
N THR A 733 31.73 -47.41 9.18
CA THR A 733 32.88 -46.63 8.74
C THR A 733 32.43 -45.50 7.79
N VAL A 734 33.19 -44.42 7.82
CA VAL A 734 33.01 -43.24 6.94
C VAL A 734 34.33 -42.99 6.21
N SER A 735 34.29 -42.84 4.91
CA SER A 735 35.44 -42.54 4.05
C SER A 735 35.05 -41.47 3.01
N LEU A 736 35.87 -40.48 2.85
CA LEU A 736 35.71 -39.44 1.79
C LEU A 736 36.74 -39.72 0.67
N ASP A 737 36.29 -39.78 -0.58
CA ASP A 737 37.13 -39.95 -1.78
C ASP A 737 38.11 -41.16 -1.69
N GLY A 738 37.69 -42.20 -1.05
CA GLY A 738 38.53 -43.41 -0.88
C GLY A 738 39.65 -43.28 0.16
N SER A 739 39.61 -42.24 1.01
CA SER A 739 40.50 -42.09 2.14
C SER A 739 40.40 -43.30 3.12
N GLU A 740 41.36 -43.45 4.02
CA GLU A 740 41.33 -44.52 5.05
C GLU A 740 40.02 -44.44 5.86
N PRO A 741 39.24 -45.54 5.90
CA PRO A 741 37.92 -45.50 6.56
C PRO A 741 38.03 -45.28 8.06
N GLN A 742 37.33 -44.28 8.57
CA GLN A 742 37.24 -43.98 10.00
C GLN A 742 36.09 -44.77 10.64
N THR A 743 36.37 -45.53 11.68
CA THR A 743 35.35 -46.32 12.39
C THR A 743 34.63 -45.45 13.42
N VAL A 744 33.32 -45.52 13.38
CA VAL A 744 32.40 -44.82 14.32
C VAL A 744 31.61 -45.85 15.09
N ASN A 745 31.74 -45.86 16.42
CA ASN A 745 30.87 -46.66 17.27
C ASN A 745 29.60 -45.85 17.59
N MET A 746 28.45 -46.35 17.16
CA MET A 746 27.17 -45.66 17.22
C MET A 746 26.60 -45.57 18.65
N ASN A 747 26.59 -46.69 19.38
CA ASN A 747 25.76 -46.87 20.58
C ASN A 747 26.43 -47.55 21.78
N LYS A 748 27.78 -47.64 21.81
CA LYS A 748 28.54 -48.23 22.95
C LYS A 748 28.15 -47.59 24.29
N THR A 749 27.94 -46.30 24.31
CA THR A 749 27.59 -45.51 25.49
C THR A 749 26.07 -45.39 25.71
N LEU A 750 25.27 -45.99 24.84
CA LEU A 750 23.81 -45.88 24.90
C LEU A 750 23.23 -46.92 25.88
N VAL A 751 23.57 -46.77 27.13
CA VAL A 751 23.18 -47.68 28.22
C VAL A 751 22.54 -46.90 29.38
N ASP A 752 21.41 -47.46 29.90
CA ASP A 752 20.64 -46.87 30.99
C ASP A 752 21.30 -47.12 32.35
N ARG A 753 22.58 -46.68 32.49
CA ARG A 753 23.35 -46.73 33.73
C ARG A 753 24.48 -45.69 33.74
N GLN A 754 24.96 -45.38 34.94
CA GLN A 754 26.10 -44.44 35.08
C GLN A 754 27.37 -45.05 34.44
N PRO A 755 28.22 -44.20 33.83
CA PRO A 755 28.10 -42.73 33.77
C PRO A 755 27.29 -42.20 32.59
N TYR A 756 26.80 -43.05 31.68
CA TYR A 756 26.24 -42.71 30.38
C TYR A 756 24.72 -42.37 30.38
N MET A 757 24.04 -42.67 31.51
CA MET A 757 22.58 -42.53 31.60
C MET A 757 22.12 -41.12 31.20
N TYR A 758 22.72 -40.09 31.76
CA TYR A 758 22.32 -38.68 31.55
C TYR A 758 23.07 -37.99 30.40
N SER A 759 24.30 -38.41 30.06
CA SER A 759 25.09 -37.82 28.99
C SER A 759 24.72 -38.32 27.60
N ASP A 760 24.33 -39.59 27.48
CA ASP A 760 24.13 -40.24 26.19
C ASP A 760 22.73 -40.88 26.05
N PHE A 761 22.32 -41.72 27.03
CA PHE A 761 21.11 -42.54 26.90
C PHE A 761 19.83 -41.67 26.88
N TYR A 762 19.59 -40.90 27.93
CA TYR A 762 18.38 -40.08 27.99
C TYR A 762 18.30 -39.01 26.89
N PRO A 763 19.38 -38.31 26.51
CA PRO A 763 19.36 -37.44 25.34
C PRO A 763 18.99 -38.15 24.05
N ALA A 764 19.54 -39.36 23.82
CA ALA A 764 19.22 -40.13 22.62
C ALA A 764 17.78 -40.65 22.63
N VAL A 765 17.25 -41.08 23.80
CA VAL A 765 15.84 -41.45 23.94
C VAL A 765 14.92 -40.25 23.70
N ALA A 766 15.25 -39.12 24.29
CA ALA A 766 14.46 -37.90 24.11
C ALA A 766 14.47 -37.42 22.65
N ARG A 767 15.62 -37.48 21.99
CA ARG A 767 15.76 -37.05 20.57
C ARG A 767 15.33 -38.13 19.58
N ARG A 768 15.30 -39.42 19.98
CA ARG A 768 15.01 -40.59 19.14
C ARG A 768 15.99 -40.81 18.01
N VAL A 769 17.19 -40.22 18.10
CA VAL A 769 18.29 -40.34 17.16
C VAL A 769 19.61 -40.33 17.90
N ILE A 770 20.62 -40.87 17.23
CA ILE A 770 22.03 -40.76 17.62
C ILE A 770 22.75 -40.00 16.50
N GLU A 771 23.42 -38.92 16.85
CA GLU A 771 24.27 -38.18 15.94
C GLU A 771 25.73 -38.39 16.32
N LYS A 772 26.54 -38.76 15.36
CA LYS A 772 27.99 -38.90 15.48
C LYS A 772 28.68 -38.08 14.41
N THR A 773 29.82 -37.50 14.74
CA THR A 773 30.62 -36.68 13.84
C THR A 773 31.96 -37.32 13.52
N VAL A 774 32.42 -37.10 12.28
CA VAL A 774 33.73 -37.55 11.79
C VAL A 774 34.39 -36.40 11.04
N ASP A 775 35.59 -36.02 11.44
CA ASP A 775 36.38 -35.03 10.69
C ASP A 775 37.10 -35.71 9.53
N VAL A 776 36.99 -35.15 8.35
CA VAL A 776 37.61 -35.65 7.13
C VAL A 776 38.50 -34.60 6.48
N SER A 777 39.64 -35.02 5.92
CA SER A 777 40.49 -34.20 5.09
C SER A 777 39.91 -34.13 3.69
N VAL A 778 40.01 -32.96 3.05
CA VAL A 778 39.58 -32.70 1.66
C VAL A 778 40.83 -32.43 0.82
N ASP A 779 41.20 -33.39 -0.03
CA ASP A 779 42.47 -33.40 -0.75
C ASP A 779 42.32 -32.91 -2.22
N LYS A 780 41.09 -32.73 -2.70
CA LYS A 780 40.78 -32.25 -4.05
C LYS A 780 39.67 -31.20 -4.01
N ASP A 781 39.50 -30.47 -5.07
CA ASP A 781 38.40 -29.56 -5.26
C ASP A 781 37.30 -30.20 -6.14
N GLY A 782 36.05 -29.73 -6.00
CA GLY A 782 34.94 -30.10 -6.90
C GLY A 782 34.13 -31.29 -6.42
N ASP A 783 34.11 -32.39 -7.20
CA ASP A 783 33.25 -33.54 -6.92
C ASP A 783 33.84 -34.50 -5.90
N HIS A 784 33.04 -34.87 -4.93
CA HIS A 784 33.42 -35.76 -3.81
C HIS A 784 32.47 -36.95 -3.70
N GLU A 785 33.00 -38.02 -3.13
CA GLU A 785 32.26 -39.24 -2.86
C GLU A 785 32.46 -39.68 -1.40
N LEU A 786 31.37 -39.66 -0.63
CA LEU A 786 31.34 -40.13 0.75
C LEU A 786 30.78 -41.53 0.79
N THR A 787 31.56 -42.48 1.32
CA THR A 787 31.14 -43.87 1.48
C THR A 787 30.90 -44.16 2.95
N ILE A 788 29.73 -44.75 3.29
CA ILE A 788 29.37 -45.25 4.61
C ILE A 788 29.14 -46.76 4.53
N ARG A 789 29.82 -47.51 5.39
CA ARG A 789 29.72 -48.97 5.44
C ARG A 789 29.33 -49.43 6.84
N PRO A 790 28.18 -50.10 7.03
CA PRO A 790 27.88 -50.73 8.31
C PRO A 790 28.87 -51.87 8.58
N ARG A 791 29.26 -52.04 9.83
CA ARG A 791 30.06 -53.20 10.31
C ARG A 791 29.20 -54.19 11.08
N HIS A 792 28.04 -53.75 11.52
CA HIS A 792 27.04 -54.57 12.22
C HIS A 792 25.66 -54.37 11.61
N PRO A 793 24.76 -55.35 11.62
CA PRO A 793 23.39 -55.16 11.17
C PRO A 793 22.60 -54.30 12.15
N GLY A 794 21.47 -53.77 11.69
CA GLY A 794 20.54 -52.99 12.54
C GLY A 794 20.87 -51.48 12.66
N ILE A 795 21.83 -50.96 11.89
CA ILE A 795 22.09 -49.56 11.82
C ILE A 795 21.12 -48.95 10.79
N VAL A 796 20.35 -47.96 11.22
CA VAL A 796 19.35 -47.28 10.40
C VAL A 796 19.78 -45.83 10.20
N PHE A 797 20.20 -45.48 8.99
CA PHE A 797 20.67 -44.15 8.63
C PHE A 797 19.49 -43.24 8.29
N GLU A 798 19.50 -42.01 8.79
CA GLU A 798 18.43 -41.03 8.57
C GLU A 798 18.90 -39.82 7.77
N LYS A 799 20.05 -39.23 8.17
CA LYS A 799 20.55 -38.03 7.51
C LYS A 799 22.06 -37.91 7.59
N ILE A 800 22.66 -37.31 6.58
CA ILE A 800 24.09 -37.01 6.51
C ILE A 800 24.24 -35.51 6.29
N VAL A 801 25.12 -34.84 7.05
CA VAL A 801 25.51 -33.45 6.79
C VAL A 801 27.02 -33.37 6.69
N VAL A 802 27.52 -32.83 5.60
CA VAL A 802 28.93 -32.51 5.41
C VAL A 802 29.10 -31.03 5.65
N ASP A 803 29.67 -30.67 6.80
CA ASP A 803 29.90 -29.30 7.23
C ASP A 803 31.33 -28.85 6.92
N PHE A 804 31.48 -27.78 6.21
CA PHE A 804 32.76 -27.12 5.94
C PHE A 804 32.73 -25.61 6.32
N GLY A 805 31.96 -25.28 7.39
CA GLY A 805 31.94 -23.99 8.05
C GLY A 805 30.62 -23.24 7.99
N GLY A 806 29.56 -23.83 7.42
CA GLY A 806 28.27 -23.19 7.29
C GLY A 806 27.10 -23.86 8.02
N TYR A 807 27.33 -25.10 8.55
CA TYR A 807 26.27 -25.79 9.27
C TYR A 807 25.97 -25.11 10.61
N LYS A 808 24.69 -24.90 10.85
CA LYS A 808 24.20 -24.47 12.18
C LYS A 808 23.41 -25.59 12.81
N PRO A 809 23.82 -26.11 14.00
CA PRO A 809 23.08 -27.14 14.68
C PRO A 809 21.61 -26.78 14.84
N SER A 810 20.74 -27.65 14.38
CA SER A 810 19.31 -27.50 14.47
C SER A 810 18.64 -28.85 14.74
N TYR A 811 17.35 -28.81 15.14
CA TYR A 811 16.64 -30.07 15.48
C TYR A 811 16.38 -30.94 14.25
N LEU A 812 16.34 -30.36 13.03
CA LEU A 812 16.10 -31.06 11.76
C LEU A 812 17.33 -31.09 10.83
N TRP A 813 18.51 -30.65 11.28
CA TRP A 813 19.80 -30.65 10.57
C TRP A 813 19.84 -29.92 9.24
N MET A 814 19.19 -28.80 9.09
CA MET A 814 19.07 -28.05 7.84
C MET A 814 18.21 -28.78 6.77
N ASP A 815 17.69 -28.04 5.87
CA ASP A 815 16.98 -28.56 4.71
C ASP A 815 17.93 -29.30 3.79
N GLU A 816 17.41 -30.28 3.04
CA GLU A 816 18.20 -31.03 2.06
C GLU A 816 18.79 -30.10 1.01
N SER A 817 20.08 -30.30 0.70
CA SER A 817 20.77 -29.49 -0.30
C SER A 817 20.22 -29.79 -1.71
N PRO A 818 20.31 -28.83 -2.64
CA PRO A 818 19.92 -29.06 -4.02
C PRO A 818 20.66 -30.24 -4.65
N TYR A 819 19.96 -31.01 -5.44
CA TYR A 819 20.53 -32.19 -6.08
C TYR A 819 20.04 -32.34 -7.53
N LYS A 820 20.82 -33.09 -8.32
CA LYS A 820 20.39 -33.68 -9.58
C LYS A 820 20.35 -35.20 -9.42
N ARG A 821 19.46 -35.80 -10.19
CA ARG A 821 19.33 -37.28 -10.30
C ARG A 821 20.03 -37.82 -11.51
#